data_17226ae45f868ea0af44258623035d3c
#
_entry.id   17226ae45f868ea0af44258623035d3c
#
_cell.length_a   1.000
_cell.length_b   1.000
_cell.length_c   1.000
_cell.angle_alpha   90.00
_cell.angle_beta   90.00
_cell.angle_gamma   90.00
#
_symmetry.space_group_name_H-M   'P 1'
#
loop_
_entity.id
_entity.type
_entity.pdbx_description
1 polymer ?
#
loop_
_entity_poly.entity_id
_entity_poly.type
_entity_poly.pdbx_seq_one_letter_code
_entity_poly.pdbx_strand_id
1 'polypeptide(L)'
;MIMAREHGSIKGAVVDETFRVVLFLVYYLALICLGIAILVAAFYVAKFLGEEVLPNAKGRGVIGVIVVIAGVLSLAGVFGIYLIKPLFSFTKSTNEERVEVKEGDCPKLFGLIRRLSERTGFRMPRHVYLTTDVNACVFYNTGFWSIFLPVRKNLEIGLGIFNATTIQEVKAVLAHEFGHFGQSSMKVGSAVSVTNKVLYNLIYTDDFFDNALYSWRNAGWYLWRLFGMLAYGMTMLVKLMSIHVFAFVQIGERRLSRLMEFGADEVACRCAGSDAFVSAMCKIKLLDACDMDWLRSFLRKYLNENKLPDNYFKAHDAVVKALSKEGWLTLSHDVQLKNDYDFGVAESRVEIKDVWSTHPELADRLACARELALACGDEESDPAWTLIPEELAQKVSDRFFQCCVADMDKKPEIVSSTEFQAFVDKWYAENGFPLEFSPFFARSLEKFDLQKAFEADVKENPFTAEYRRLVGELNMAKSDMETLEQVASGEIEAKKFLYNGTAYTRKTAPVAQHREYLEGLAAAVAKCDSAACSYLTHIGNDADRSHVKTMYGNIMSLKMLCSQLSERLLPHEEFIDRCLTNCENLSADKYHELCARIVMHEKEFRQGIAEVQRMLPDAIPDDESGRRMLEYASKAHNCESDFALELFQELQGYRNAFGSMCGDYSLRCKLAIARFADARINKD
;
A
#
# COMPACT_ATOMS: atom_id res chain seq x y z
N MET A 1 -28.34 -15.40 -9.01
CA MET A 1 -29.22 -14.81 -7.96
C MET A 1 -28.63 -13.56 -7.33
N ILE A 2 -27.33 -13.50 -7.07
CA ILE A 2 -26.59 -12.33 -6.57
C ILE A 2 -26.67 -11.18 -7.58
N MET A 3 -26.35 -11.41 -8.86
CA MET A 3 -26.37 -10.39 -9.91
C MET A 3 -27.75 -9.78 -10.21
N ALA A 4 -28.85 -10.56 -10.12
CA ALA A 4 -30.19 -10.00 -10.31
C ALA A 4 -30.62 -9.06 -9.16
N ARG A 5 -30.15 -9.32 -7.94
CA ARG A 5 -30.28 -8.40 -6.79
C ARG A 5 -29.44 -7.13 -6.98
N GLU A 6 -28.27 -7.26 -7.58
CA GLU A 6 -27.31 -6.19 -7.81
C GLU A 6 -27.78 -5.21 -8.91
N HIS A 7 -28.38 -5.68 -10.02
CA HIS A 7 -28.90 -4.81 -11.09
C HIS A 7 -30.00 -3.85 -10.63
N GLY A 8 -30.90 -4.29 -9.73
CA GLY A 8 -31.87 -3.40 -9.06
C GLY A 8 -31.19 -2.39 -8.14
N SER A 9 -30.09 -2.80 -7.51
CA SER A 9 -29.25 -1.99 -6.62
C SER A 9 -28.45 -0.93 -7.38
N ILE A 10 -27.95 -1.22 -8.61
CA ILE A 10 -27.19 -0.25 -9.43
C ILE A 10 -28.03 0.97 -9.78
N LYS A 11 -29.28 0.77 -10.24
CA LYS A 11 -30.18 1.91 -10.57
C LYS A 11 -30.44 2.79 -9.35
N GLY A 12 -30.67 2.18 -8.19
CA GLY A 12 -30.83 2.90 -6.93
C GLY A 12 -29.57 3.67 -6.55
N ALA A 13 -28.38 3.04 -6.61
CA ALA A 13 -27.12 3.68 -6.31
C ALA A 13 -26.81 4.85 -7.27
N VAL A 14 -27.11 4.72 -8.58
CA VAL A 14 -26.95 5.79 -9.56
C VAL A 14 -27.85 6.98 -9.25
N VAL A 15 -29.10 6.74 -8.82
CA VAL A 15 -30.02 7.83 -8.43
C VAL A 15 -29.53 8.53 -7.18
N ASP A 16 -29.11 7.79 -6.15
CA ASP A 16 -28.56 8.33 -4.91
C ASP A 16 -27.34 9.19 -5.18
N GLU A 17 -26.41 8.71 -6.02
CA GLU A 17 -25.21 9.45 -6.35
C GLU A 17 -25.47 10.66 -7.23
N THR A 18 -26.41 10.56 -8.18
CA THR A 18 -26.84 11.73 -8.94
C THR A 18 -27.36 12.82 -8.02
N PHE A 19 -28.18 12.44 -7.02
CA PHE A 19 -28.68 13.38 -6.01
C PHE A 19 -27.53 14.03 -5.22
N ARG A 20 -26.50 13.28 -4.82
CA ARG A 20 -25.32 13.80 -4.09
C ARG A 20 -24.51 14.79 -4.93
N VAL A 21 -24.28 14.47 -6.21
CA VAL A 21 -23.61 15.37 -7.16
C VAL A 21 -24.42 16.65 -7.37
N VAL A 22 -25.74 16.55 -7.53
CA VAL A 22 -26.62 17.72 -7.65
C VAL A 22 -26.57 18.58 -6.38
N LEU A 23 -26.61 17.96 -5.20
CA LEU A 23 -26.49 18.66 -3.93
C LEU A 23 -25.15 19.40 -3.81
N PHE A 24 -24.04 18.75 -4.22
CA PHE A 24 -22.74 19.42 -4.30
C PHE A 24 -22.76 20.62 -5.26
N LEU A 25 -23.35 20.48 -6.45
CA LEU A 25 -23.43 21.57 -7.41
C LEU A 25 -24.24 22.76 -6.86
N VAL A 26 -25.35 22.46 -6.16
CA VAL A 26 -26.17 23.51 -5.48
C VAL A 26 -25.37 24.19 -4.37
N TYR A 27 -24.67 23.38 -3.53
CA TYR A 27 -23.80 23.92 -2.50
C TYR A 27 -22.69 24.81 -3.08
N TYR A 28 -22.02 24.35 -4.13
CA TYR A 28 -20.93 25.09 -4.76
C TYR A 28 -21.40 26.35 -5.45
N LEU A 29 -22.57 26.32 -6.11
CA LEU A 29 -23.22 27.50 -6.67
C LEU A 29 -23.58 28.53 -5.59
N ALA A 30 -24.09 28.05 -4.45
CA ALA A 30 -24.39 28.93 -3.31
C ALA A 30 -23.15 29.64 -2.78
N LEU A 31 -21.99 28.91 -2.70
CA LEU A 31 -20.70 29.51 -2.32
C LEU A 31 -20.26 30.58 -3.33
N ILE A 32 -20.39 30.34 -4.63
CA ILE A 32 -20.05 31.33 -5.67
C ILE A 32 -20.96 32.57 -5.57
N CYS A 33 -22.27 32.37 -5.38
CA CYS A 33 -23.21 33.45 -5.19
C CYS A 33 -22.87 34.29 -3.93
N LEU A 34 -22.48 33.62 -2.84
CA LEU A 34 -22.01 34.28 -1.62
C LEU A 34 -20.74 35.10 -1.89
N GLY A 35 -19.79 34.56 -2.62
CA GLY A 35 -18.54 35.25 -3.00
C GLY A 35 -18.84 36.51 -3.85
N ILE A 36 -19.76 36.41 -4.81
CA ILE A 36 -20.21 37.56 -5.64
C ILE A 36 -20.89 38.60 -4.76
N ALA A 37 -21.77 38.19 -3.84
CA ALA A 37 -22.45 39.13 -2.94
C ALA A 37 -21.45 39.86 -2.03
N ILE A 38 -20.43 39.18 -1.52
CA ILE A 38 -19.35 39.80 -0.73
C ILE A 38 -18.54 40.78 -1.58
N LEU A 39 -18.21 40.45 -2.84
CA LEU A 39 -17.51 41.35 -3.75
C LEU A 39 -18.32 42.62 -4.04
N VAL A 40 -19.61 42.47 -4.29
CA VAL A 40 -20.54 43.62 -4.51
C VAL A 40 -20.64 44.48 -3.26
N ALA A 41 -20.81 43.86 -2.08
CA ALA A 41 -20.85 44.58 -0.81
C ALA A 41 -19.53 45.34 -0.53
N ALA A 42 -18.40 44.70 -0.77
CA ALA A 42 -17.08 45.31 -0.63
C ALA A 42 -16.88 46.50 -1.54
N PHE A 43 -17.40 46.44 -2.79
CA PHE A 43 -17.37 47.56 -3.72
C PHE A 43 -18.18 48.73 -3.19
N TYR A 44 -19.41 48.53 -2.72
CA TYR A 44 -20.24 49.62 -2.16
C TYR A 44 -19.64 50.21 -0.88
N VAL A 45 -19.04 49.37 -0.01
CA VAL A 45 -18.33 49.87 1.18
C VAL A 45 -17.12 50.72 0.78
N ALA A 46 -16.32 50.24 -0.17
CA ALA A 46 -15.15 50.96 -0.67
C ALA A 46 -15.56 52.31 -1.33
N LYS A 47 -16.66 52.31 -2.11
CA LYS A 47 -17.20 53.50 -2.71
C LYS A 47 -17.67 54.52 -1.65
N PHE A 48 -18.44 54.07 -0.67
CA PHE A 48 -18.89 54.93 0.43
C PHE A 48 -17.70 55.53 1.22
N LEU A 49 -16.72 54.73 1.56
CA LEU A 49 -15.51 55.20 2.26
C LEU A 49 -14.72 56.19 1.41
N GLY A 50 -14.65 56.00 0.10
CA GLY A 50 -13.94 56.90 -0.82
C GLY A 50 -14.65 58.23 -1.08
N GLU A 51 -15.98 58.23 -1.19
CA GLU A 51 -16.78 59.40 -1.53
C GLU A 51 -17.17 60.24 -0.30
N GLU A 52 -17.51 59.58 0.81
CA GLU A 52 -18.05 60.29 1.99
C GLU A 52 -17.05 60.42 3.14
N VAL A 53 -16.17 59.44 3.35
CA VAL A 53 -15.27 59.43 4.52
C VAL A 53 -13.88 59.98 4.19
N LEU A 54 -13.32 59.59 3.06
CA LEU A 54 -11.95 59.98 2.69
C LEU A 54 -11.79 61.52 2.51
N PRO A 55 -12.72 62.27 1.90
CA PRO A 55 -12.58 63.71 1.76
C PRO A 55 -12.60 64.46 3.11
N ASN A 56 -13.24 63.87 4.13
CA ASN A 56 -13.35 64.45 5.46
C ASN A 56 -12.22 64.02 6.42
N ALA A 57 -11.38 63.06 6.00
CA ALA A 57 -10.25 62.57 6.80
C ALA A 57 -9.05 63.53 6.73
N LYS A 58 -8.32 63.70 7.85
CA LYS A 58 -7.13 64.57 7.94
C LYS A 58 -5.93 63.79 8.51
N GLY A 59 -4.74 64.13 8.02
CA GLY A 59 -3.49 63.59 8.54
C GLY A 59 -3.41 62.06 8.46
N ARG A 60 -3.10 61.38 9.58
CA ARG A 60 -3.03 59.93 9.65
C ARG A 60 -4.33 59.19 9.36
N GLY A 61 -5.49 59.88 9.51
CA GLY A 61 -6.80 59.35 9.19
C GLY A 61 -6.98 59.01 7.71
N VAL A 62 -6.37 59.78 6.81
CA VAL A 62 -6.38 59.48 5.36
C VAL A 62 -5.76 58.13 5.06
N ILE A 63 -4.60 57.84 5.65
CA ILE A 63 -3.88 56.55 5.49
C ILE A 63 -4.76 55.42 6.03
N GLY A 64 -5.40 55.61 7.20
CA GLY A 64 -6.29 54.62 7.80
C GLY A 64 -7.46 54.27 6.89
N VAL A 65 -8.14 55.24 6.29
CA VAL A 65 -9.26 54.98 5.35
C VAL A 65 -8.79 54.26 4.10
N ILE A 66 -7.66 54.67 3.53
CA ILE A 66 -7.08 53.99 2.35
C ILE A 66 -6.78 52.49 2.65
N VAL A 67 -6.19 52.21 3.83
CA VAL A 67 -5.91 50.84 4.26
C VAL A 67 -7.18 50.03 4.45
N VAL A 68 -8.23 50.59 5.01
CA VAL A 68 -9.53 49.91 5.15
C VAL A 68 -10.15 49.63 3.79
N ILE A 69 -10.14 50.56 2.85
CA ILE A 69 -10.62 50.36 1.48
C ILE A 69 -9.83 49.19 0.82
N ALA A 70 -8.50 49.28 0.86
CA ALA A 70 -7.63 48.25 0.30
C ALA A 70 -7.88 46.89 0.98
N GLY A 71 -8.01 46.86 2.30
CA GLY A 71 -8.30 45.64 3.09
C GLY A 71 -9.63 44.97 2.73
N VAL A 72 -10.71 45.78 2.61
CA VAL A 72 -12.04 45.27 2.25
C VAL A 72 -12.03 44.69 0.82
N LEU A 73 -11.44 45.41 -0.14
CA LEU A 73 -11.35 44.91 -1.52
C LEU A 73 -10.47 43.70 -1.65
N SER A 74 -9.33 43.67 -0.95
CA SER A 74 -8.44 42.52 -0.94
C SER A 74 -9.07 41.29 -0.29
N LEU A 75 -9.79 41.47 0.84
CA LEU A 75 -10.54 40.40 1.51
C LEU A 75 -11.55 39.75 0.54
N ALA A 76 -12.37 40.57 -0.11
CA ALA A 76 -13.38 40.08 -1.04
C ALA A 76 -12.77 39.44 -2.28
N GLY A 77 -11.69 40.04 -2.82
CA GLY A 77 -10.97 39.53 -3.97
C GLY A 77 -10.30 38.16 -3.70
N VAL A 78 -9.58 38.06 -2.60
CA VAL A 78 -8.90 36.81 -2.18
C VAL A 78 -9.92 35.69 -1.91
N PHE A 79 -11.03 36.02 -1.22
CA PHE A 79 -12.09 35.06 -0.98
C PHE A 79 -12.78 34.60 -2.28
N GLY A 80 -13.05 35.55 -3.20
CA GLY A 80 -13.59 35.24 -4.52
C GLY A 80 -12.67 34.34 -5.35
N ILE A 81 -11.37 34.64 -5.37
CA ILE A 81 -10.36 33.78 -6.05
C ILE A 81 -10.33 32.38 -5.46
N TYR A 82 -10.38 32.26 -4.13
CA TYR A 82 -10.43 30.98 -3.45
C TYR A 82 -11.61 30.10 -3.90
N LEU A 83 -12.80 30.69 -4.00
CA LEU A 83 -14.01 29.98 -4.43
C LEU A 83 -13.99 29.58 -5.92
N ILE A 84 -13.34 30.39 -6.77
CA ILE A 84 -13.31 30.19 -8.22
C ILE A 84 -12.14 29.24 -8.62
N LYS A 85 -11.09 29.18 -7.84
CA LYS A 85 -9.88 28.35 -8.08
C LYS A 85 -10.19 26.92 -8.56
N PRO A 86 -11.11 26.14 -7.96
CA PRO A 86 -11.42 24.79 -8.40
C PRO A 86 -11.99 24.69 -9.83
N LEU A 87 -12.64 25.75 -10.33
CA LEU A 87 -13.17 25.77 -11.70
C LEU A 87 -12.07 25.74 -12.77
N PHE A 88 -10.89 26.25 -12.44
CA PHE A 88 -9.73 26.35 -13.33
C PHE A 88 -8.63 25.34 -13.00
N SER A 89 -8.83 24.52 -11.97
CA SER A 89 -7.91 23.47 -11.60
C SER A 89 -8.05 22.29 -12.58
N PHE A 90 -7.05 22.12 -13.44
CA PHE A 90 -6.92 20.94 -14.31
C PHE A 90 -5.80 20.06 -13.77
N THR A 91 -6.12 18.84 -13.42
CA THR A 91 -5.10 17.87 -13.09
C THR A 91 -4.73 17.11 -14.35
N LYS A 92 -3.53 17.35 -14.85
CA LYS A 92 -2.92 16.44 -15.81
C LYS A 92 -2.37 15.24 -15.03
N SER A 93 -2.76 14.04 -15.44
CA SER A 93 -2.10 12.83 -14.95
C SER A 93 -0.73 12.78 -15.64
N THR A 94 0.29 13.34 -14.99
CA THR A 94 1.68 13.24 -15.42
C THR A 94 2.28 11.99 -14.79
N ASN A 95 2.32 10.90 -15.53
CA ASN A 95 3.19 9.78 -15.21
C ASN A 95 4.32 9.82 -16.23
N GLU A 96 5.53 10.09 -15.80
CA GLU A 96 6.71 10.25 -16.66
C GLU A 96 7.17 8.92 -17.26
N GLU A 97 6.75 7.80 -16.71
CA GLU A 97 7.06 6.45 -17.17
C GLU A 97 6.25 6.03 -18.40
N ARG A 98 5.15 6.74 -18.71
CA ARG A 98 4.25 6.41 -19.82
C ARG A 98 4.92 6.55 -21.18
N VAL A 99 4.78 5.51 -21.99
CA VAL A 99 5.15 5.51 -23.41
C VAL A 99 3.87 5.52 -24.23
N GLU A 100 3.59 6.63 -24.94
CA GLU A 100 2.45 6.69 -25.87
C GLU A 100 2.76 5.84 -27.12
N VAL A 101 1.77 5.03 -27.53
CA VAL A 101 1.86 4.14 -28.69
C VAL A 101 0.74 4.41 -29.69
N LYS A 102 1.04 4.26 -30.96
CA LYS A 102 0.10 4.42 -32.07
C LYS A 102 -0.15 3.07 -32.74
N GLU A 103 -1.21 3.00 -33.53
CA GLU A 103 -1.58 1.77 -34.24
C GLU A 103 -0.45 1.21 -35.10
N GLY A 104 0.36 2.09 -35.74
CA GLY A 104 1.53 1.68 -36.52
C GLY A 104 2.64 1.02 -35.70
N ASP A 105 2.77 1.37 -34.44
CA ASP A 105 3.81 0.82 -33.56
C ASP A 105 3.45 -0.59 -33.03
N CYS A 106 2.13 -0.88 -32.87
CA CYS A 106 1.64 -2.12 -32.29
C CYS A 106 0.29 -2.57 -32.92
N PRO A 107 0.27 -2.96 -34.19
CA PRO A 107 -0.97 -3.22 -34.93
C PRO A 107 -1.80 -4.39 -34.35
N LYS A 108 -1.16 -5.43 -33.80
CA LYS A 108 -1.86 -6.57 -33.19
C LYS A 108 -2.64 -6.15 -31.92
N LEU A 109 -2.02 -5.36 -31.04
CA LEU A 109 -2.67 -4.84 -29.84
C LEU A 109 -3.85 -3.92 -30.22
N PHE A 110 -3.65 -2.99 -31.17
CA PHE A 110 -4.73 -2.12 -31.64
C PHE A 110 -5.85 -2.91 -32.33
N GLY A 111 -5.52 -4.01 -33.02
CA GLY A 111 -6.50 -4.96 -33.54
C GLY A 111 -7.37 -5.59 -32.46
N LEU A 112 -6.75 -6.02 -31.34
CA LEU A 112 -7.47 -6.53 -30.17
C LEU A 112 -8.37 -5.44 -29.55
N ILE A 113 -7.83 -4.25 -29.33
CA ILE A 113 -8.59 -3.10 -28.76
C ILE A 113 -9.79 -2.75 -29.66
N ARG A 114 -9.61 -2.80 -31.00
CA ARG A 114 -10.69 -2.52 -31.95
C ARG A 114 -11.79 -3.58 -31.88
N ARG A 115 -11.44 -4.89 -31.88
CA ARG A 115 -12.42 -5.98 -31.71
C ARG A 115 -13.22 -5.83 -30.41
N LEU A 116 -12.54 -5.46 -29.32
CA LEU A 116 -13.21 -5.20 -28.05
C LEU A 116 -14.14 -3.97 -28.12
N SER A 117 -13.68 -2.89 -28.77
CA SER A 117 -14.50 -1.68 -29.00
C SER A 117 -15.78 -2.00 -29.77
N GLU A 118 -15.69 -2.80 -30.83
CA GLU A 118 -16.83 -3.23 -31.65
C GLU A 118 -17.76 -4.15 -30.86
N ARG A 119 -17.22 -5.15 -30.15
CA ARG A 119 -18.01 -6.14 -29.38
C ARG A 119 -18.74 -5.52 -28.20
N THR A 120 -18.12 -4.57 -27.54
CA THR A 120 -18.71 -3.87 -26.37
C THR A 120 -19.55 -2.65 -26.75
N GLY A 121 -19.43 -2.16 -28.00
CA GLY A 121 -20.08 -0.94 -28.46
C GLY A 121 -19.46 0.35 -27.91
N PHE A 122 -18.26 0.28 -27.33
CA PHE A 122 -17.59 1.43 -26.75
C PHE A 122 -16.61 2.08 -27.72
N ARG A 123 -16.41 3.38 -27.56
CA ARG A 123 -15.51 4.13 -28.43
C ARG A 123 -14.06 3.76 -28.16
N MET A 124 -13.25 3.72 -29.21
CA MET A 124 -11.80 3.59 -29.13
C MET A 124 -11.20 4.64 -28.17
N PRO A 125 -10.21 4.26 -27.36
CA PRO A 125 -9.46 5.21 -26.53
C PRO A 125 -8.82 6.29 -27.42
N ARG A 126 -8.64 7.49 -26.85
CA ARG A 126 -8.01 8.61 -27.56
C ARG A 126 -6.51 8.38 -27.74
N HIS A 127 -5.86 7.97 -26.64
CA HIS A 127 -4.45 7.63 -26.57
C HIS A 127 -4.31 6.30 -25.85
N VAL A 128 -3.33 5.51 -26.25
CA VAL A 128 -2.93 4.27 -25.57
C VAL A 128 -1.50 4.47 -25.07
N TYR A 129 -1.30 4.15 -23.80
CA TYR A 129 -0.02 4.25 -23.13
C TYR A 129 0.39 2.89 -22.62
N LEU A 130 1.69 2.62 -22.66
CA LEU A 130 2.31 1.43 -22.09
C LEU A 130 3.18 1.83 -20.89
N THR A 131 3.15 1.01 -19.83
CA THR A 131 3.99 1.14 -18.64
C THR A 131 4.58 -0.21 -18.25
N THR A 132 5.41 -0.24 -17.19
CA THR A 132 5.95 -1.49 -16.65
C THR A 132 5.00 -2.16 -15.66
N ASP A 133 3.96 -1.48 -15.19
CA ASP A 133 3.06 -1.96 -14.15
C ASP A 133 2.39 -3.30 -14.49
N VAL A 134 1.93 -4.01 -13.46
CA VAL A 134 1.10 -5.22 -13.59
C VAL A 134 -0.38 -4.84 -13.46
N ASN A 135 -0.81 -3.88 -14.26
CA ASN A 135 -2.19 -3.37 -14.22
C ASN A 135 -2.61 -2.82 -15.58
N ALA A 136 -3.91 -2.65 -15.79
CA ALA A 136 -4.46 -1.84 -16.86
C ALA A 136 -5.44 -0.84 -16.26
N CYS A 137 -5.54 0.34 -16.81
CA CYS A 137 -6.52 1.32 -16.35
C CYS A 137 -6.96 2.27 -17.46
N VAL A 138 -8.19 2.74 -17.29
CA VAL A 138 -8.75 3.83 -18.09
C VAL A 138 -8.68 5.11 -17.32
N PHE A 139 -8.10 6.13 -17.90
CA PHE A 139 -8.01 7.43 -17.27
C PHE A 139 -8.36 8.56 -18.24
N TYR A 140 -8.64 9.74 -17.69
CA TYR A 140 -8.88 10.94 -18.44
C TYR A 140 -8.43 12.16 -17.63
N ASN A 141 -8.03 13.21 -18.32
CA ASN A 141 -7.70 14.48 -17.66
C ASN A 141 -8.99 15.09 -17.14
N THR A 142 -9.08 15.28 -15.83
CA THR A 142 -10.27 15.78 -15.17
C THR A 142 -10.11 17.22 -14.75
N GLY A 143 -11.17 17.99 -14.96
CA GLY A 143 -11.37 19.30 -14.36
C GLY A 143 -12.85 19.47 -14.06
N PHE A 144 -13.24 20.52 -13.35
CA PHE A 144 -14.64 20.79 -13.00
C PHE A 144 -15.60 20.67 -14.20
N TRP A 145 -15.19 21.15 -15.36
CA TRP A 145 -16.00 21.13 -16.59
C TRP A 145 -16.23 19.73 -17.15
N SER A 146 -15.47 18.73 -16.72
CA SER A 146 -15.66 17.32 -17.13
C SER A 146 -16.97 16.72 -16.59
N ILE A 147 -17.61 17.37 -15.60
CA ILE A 147 -18.95 16.98 -15.11
C ILE A 147 -19.99 17.20 -16.22
N PHE A 148 -19.84 18.25 -17.01
CA PHE A 148 -20.83 18.68 -18.01
C PHE A 148 -20.45 18.30 -19.44
N LEU A 149 -19.16 18.21 -19.74
CA LEU A 149 -18.64 17.98 -21.08
C LEU A 149 -18.15 16.53 -21.24
N PRO A 150 -18.46 15.87 -22.36
CA PRO A 150 -17.94 14.52 -22.62
C PRO A 150 -16.44 14.56 -22.81
N VAL A 151 -15.70 13.86 -21.96
CA VAL A 151 -14.24 13.71 -22.04
C VAL A 151 -13.90 12.41 -22.73
N ARG A 152 -12.95 12.45 -23.68
CA ARG A 152 -12.39 11.26 -24.30
C ARG A 152 -11.41 10.59 -23.34
N LYS A 153 -11.52 9.27 -23.23
CA LYS A 153 -10.74 8.45 -22.30
C LYS A 153 -9.46 7.96 -22.96
N ASN A 154 -8.44 7.79 -22.16
CA ASN A 154 -7.17 7.18 -22.53
C ASN A 154 -7.10 5.79 -21.87
N LEU A 155 -6.35 4.87 -22.48
CA LEU A 155 -6.10 3.54 -21.98
C LEU A 155 -4.61 3.43 -21.62
N GLU A 156 -4.32 2.95 -20.45
CA GLU A 156 -2.98 2.60 -20.00
C GLU A 156 -2.93 1.09 -19.78
N ILE A 157 -1.89 0.46 -20.30
CA ILE A 157 -1.68 -0.98 -20.22
C ILE A 157 -0.28 -1.21 -19.66
N GLY A 158 -0.19 -1.83 -18.51
CA GLY A 158 1.04 -2.29 -17.93
C GLY A 158 1.49 -3.61 -18.55
N LEU A 159 2.65 -3.62 -19.16
CA LEU A 159 3.18 -4.79 -19.85
C LEU A 159 3.59 -5.92 -18.89
N GLY A 160 3.70 -5.64 -17.58
CA GLY A 160 3.94 -6.67 -16.59
C GLY A 160 2.89 -7.79 -16.57
N ILE A 161 1.65 -7.49 -17.00
CA ILE A 161 0.58 -8.49 -17.16
C ILE A 161 0.96 -9.58 -18.16
N PHE A 162 1.75 -9.25 -19.18
CA PHE A 162 2.02 -10.13 -20.33
C PHE A 162 2.96 -11.30 -19.99
N ASN A 163 3.67 -11.26 -18.87
CA ASN A 163 4.71 -12.27 -18.54
C ASN A 163 4.18 -13.70 -18.28
N ALA A 164 2.91 -13.86 -17.93
CA ALA A 164 2.37 -15.20 -17.70
C ALA A 164 0.94 -15.37 -18.19
N THR A 165 0.46 -14.44 -19.05
CA THR A 165 -0.90 -14.46 -19.54
C THR A 165 -0.97 -14.84 -21.01
N THR A 166 -2.14 -15.33 -21.41
CA THR A 166 -2.52 -15.56 -22.80
C THR A 166 -3.22 -14.33 -23.38
N ILE A 167 -3.35 -14.26 -24.70
CA ILE A 167 -4.13 -13.21 -25.38
C ILE A 167 -5.56 -13.18 -24.84
N GLN A 168 -6.16 -14.35 -24.57
CA GLN A 168 -7.51 -14.45 -24.04
C GLN A 168 -7.65 -13.83 -22.64
N GLU A 169 -6.64 -14.01 -21.78
CA GLU A 169 -6.60 -13.43 -20.45
C GLU A 169 -6.40 -11.92 -20.50
N VAL A 170 -5.50 -11.42 -21.32
CA VAL A 170 -5.34 -9.98 -21.58
C VAL A 170 -6.62 -9.38 -22.17
N LYS A 171 -7.31 -10.10 -23.05
CA LYS A 171 -8.62 -9.70 -23.58
C LYS A 171 -9.66 -9.56 -22.47
N ALA A 172 -9.65 -10.45 -21.46
CA ALA A 172 -10.54 -10.34 -20.28
C ALA A 172 -10.26 -9.08 -19.48
N VAL A 173 -8.96 -8.77 -19.22
CA VAL A 173 -8.55 -7.56 -18.49
C VAL A 173 -8.96 -6.30 -19.24
N LEU A 174 -8.63 -6.21 -20.54
CA LEU A 174 -9.01 -5.06 -21.34
C LEU A 174 -10.51 -4.92 -21.50
N ALA A 175 -11.25 -6.02 -21.59
CA ALA A 175 -12.72 -6.01 -21.64
C ALA A 175 -13.33 -5.53 -20.31
N HIS A 176 -12.72 -5.83 -19.17
CA HIS A 176 -13.09 -5.28 -17.87
C HIS A 176 -12.93 -3.74 -17.88
N GLU A 177 -11.76 -3.25 -18.34
CA GLU A 177 -11.52 -1.81 -18.48
C GLU A 177 -12.53 -1.16 -19.45
N PHE A 178 -12.86 -1.83 -20.55
CA PHE A 178 -13.91 -1.39 -21.45
C PHE A 178 -15.31 -1.43 -20.81
N GLY A 179 -15.57 -2.37 -19.89
CA GLY A 179 -16.79 -2.42 -19.07
C GLY A 179 -17.01 -1.12 -18.31
N HIS A 180 -15.92 -0.52 -17.80
CA HIS A 180 -15.96 0.81 -17.21
C HIS A 180 -16.27 1.93 -18.22
N PHE A 181 -16.15 1.75 -19.53
CA PHE A 181 -16.48 2.78 -20.53
C PHE A 181 -17.98 2.95 -20.78
N GLY A 182 -18.77 1.91 -20.64
CA GLY A 182 -20.09 1.83 -21.26
C GLY A 182 -21.29 1.93 -20.35
N GLN A 183 -21.10 1.80 -19.08
CA GLN A 183 -22.20 1.89 -18.15
C GLN A 183 -22.70 3.33 -18.01
N SER A 184 -24.01 3.55 -18.04
CA SER A 184 -24.61 4.87 -17.74
C SER A 184 -24.24 5.38 -16.32
N SER A 185 -23.99 4.43 -15.40
CA SER A 185 -23.42 4.67 -14.07
C SER A 185 -22.05 5.35 -14.12
N MET A 186 -21.27 5.13 -15.16
CA MET A 186 -19.95 5.76 -15.31
C MET A 186 -19.97 7.26 -15.53
N LYS A 187 -21.03 7.81 -16.17
CA LYS A 187 -21.16 9.27 -16.24
C LYS A 187 -21.34 9.86 -14.85
N VAL A 188 -22.12 9.20 -14.01
CA VAL A 188 -22.32 9.59 -12.62
C VAL A 188 -21.06 9.34 -11.80
N GLY A 189 -20.41 8.17 -11.91
CA GLY A 189 -19.14 7.87 -11.27
C GLY A 189 -18.03 8.87 -11.65
N SER A 190 -17.97 9.26 -12.94
CA SER A 190 -17.05 10.30 -13.39
C SER A 190 -17.37 11.66 -12.75
N ALA A 191 -18.65 12.05 -12.67
CA ALA A 191 -19.05 13.28 -12.02
C ALA A 191 -18.74 13.28 -10.51
N VAL A 192 -18.94 12.12 -9.85
CA VAL A 192 -18.60 11.92 -8.43
C VAL A 192 -17.08 12.05 -8.22
N SER A 193 -16.27 11.39 -9.05
CA SER A 193 -14.80 11.46 -8.96
C SER A 193 -14.30 12.90 -9.15
N VAL A 194 -14.85 13.63 -10.11
CA VAL A 194 -14.52 15.07 -10.30
C VAL A 194 -14.96 15.89 -9.08
N THR A 195 -16.16 15.63 -8.55
CA THR A 195 -16.69 16.29 -7.35
C THR A 195 -15.75 16.08 -6.16
N ASN A 196 -15.32 14.84 -5.93
CA ASN A 196 -14.38 14.52 -4.86
C ASN A 196 -13.03 15.21 -5.04
N LYS A 197 -12.53 15.28 -6.27
CA LYS A 197 -11.28 15.97 -6.57
C LYS A 197 -11.38 17.48 -6.34
N VAL A 198 -12.50 18.09 -6.73
CA VAL A 198 -12.77 19.51 -6.47
C VAL A 198 -12.83 19.79 -4.98
N LEU A 199 -13.56 18.96 -4.22
CA LEU A 199 -13.64 19.07 -2.76
C LEU A 199 -12.31 18.82 -2.09
N TYR A 200 -11.56 17.80 -2.52
CA TYR A 200 -10.22 17.52 -2.02
C TYR A 200 -9.26 18.69 -2.21
N ASN A 201 -9.24 19.27 -3.42
CA ASN A 201 -8.43 20.45 -3.71
C ASN A 201 -8.85 21.67 -2.87
N LEU A 202 -10.14 21.83 -2.62
CA LEU A 202 -10.65 22.92 -1.80
C LEU A 202 -10.26 22.79 -0.32
N ILE A 203 -10.15 21.55 0.19
CA ILE A 203 -9.94 21.26 1.61
C ILE A 203 -8.46 21.08 1.95
N TYR A 204 -7.74 20.25 1.17
CA TYR A 204 -6.44 19.68 1.55
C TYR A 204 -5.25 20.19 0.73
N THR A 205 -5.48 20.88 -0.40
CA THR A 205 -4.33 21.32 -1.21
C THR A 205 -3.80 22.63 -0.66
N ASP A 206 -2.63 22.59 0.00
CA ASP A 206 -1.88 23.77 0.37
C ASP A 206 -1.07 24.25 -0.84
N ASP A 207 -1.49 25.35 -1.42
CA ASP A 207 -0.82 25.94 -2.57
C ASP A 207 -0.32 27.36 -2.28
N PHE A 208 0.16 28.00 -3.34
CA PHE A 208 0.62 29.39 -3.27
C PHE A 208 -0.42 30.33 -2.63
N PHE A 209 -1.72 30.05 -2.82
CA PHE A 209 -2.81 30.85 -2.25
C PHE A 209 -2.87 30.71 -0.73
N ASP A 210 -2.82 29.47 -0.21
CA ASP A 210 -2.84 29.22 1.23
C ASP A 210 -1.60 29.83 1.91
N ASN A 211 -0.42 29.72 1.29
CA ASN A 211 0.82 30.36 1.77
C ASN A 211 0.73 31.89 1.78
N ALA A 212 0.14 32.49 0.74
CA ALA A 212 -0.07 33.94 0.67
C ALA A 212 -1.05 34.41 1.75
N LEU A 213 -2.12 33.65 1.98
CA LEU A 213 -3.10 33.92 3.03
C LEU A 213 -2.50 33.82 4.43
N TYR A 214 -1.67 32.79 4.67
CA TYR A 214 -0.93 32.63 5.91
C TYR A 214 0.03 33.81 6.16
N SER A 215 0.76 34.24 5.13
CA SER A 215 1.67 35.38 5.20
C SER A 215 0.91 36.68 5.48
N TRP A 216 -0.26 36.86 4.86
CA TRP A 216 -1.12 38.01 5.12
C TRP A 216 -1.67 38.04 6.54
N ARG A 217 -2.12 36.91 7.07
CA ARG A 217 -2.56 36.78 8.47
C ARG A 217 -1.48 37.17 9.48
N ASN A 218 -0.21 36.99 9.14
CA ASN A 218 0.95 37.27 9.99
C ASN A 218 1.64 38.62 9.67
N ALA A 219 1.05 39.46 8.83
CA ALA A 219 1.63 40.74 8.45
C ALA A 219 1.83 41.67 9.66
N GLY A 220 2.93 42.46 9.64
CA GLY A 220 3.31 43.30 10.77
C GLY A 220 2.35 44.47 11.05
N TRP A 221 1.60 44.93 10.08
CA TRP A 221 0.67 46.05 10.20
C TRP A 221 -0.67 45.59 10.74
N TYR A 222 -1.08 46.08 11.92
CA TYR A 222 -2.25 45.57 12.67
C TYR A 222 -3.55 45.59 11.86
N LEU A 223 -3.92 46.74 11.22
CA LEU A 223 -5.14 46.80 10.42
C LEU A 223 -5.10 45.87 9.19
N TRP A 224 -3.98 45.81 8.52
CA TRP A 224 -3.78 44.90 7.38
C TRP A 224 -3.86 43.42 7.79
N ARG A 225 -3.25 43.08 8.91
CA ARG A 225 -3.32 41.78 9.52
C ARG A 225 -4.74 41.35 9.89
N LEU A 226 -5.56 42.30 10.40
CA LEU A 226 -6.96 42.03 10.73
C LEU A 226 -7.76 41.52 9.52
N PHE A 227 -7.59 42.13 8.33
CA PHE A 227 -8.22 41.64 7.10
C PHE A 227 -7.70 40.27 6.68
N GLY A 228 -6.41 40.00 6.85
CA GLY A 228 -5.81 38.68 6.61
C GLY A 228 -6.40 37.62 7.55
N MET A 229 -6.60 37.93 8.83
CA MET A 229 -7.24 37.03 9.80
C MET A 229 -8.70 36.73 9.43
N LEU A 230 -9.45 37.75 8.98
CA LEU A 230 -10.84 37.59 8.53
C LEU A 230 -10.89 36.71 7.26
N ALA A 231 -10.03 36.97 6.28
CA ALA A 231 -9.93 36.14 5.07
C ALA A 231 -9.61 34.68 5.39
N TYR A 232 -8.64 34.45 6.29
CA TYR A 232 -8.30 33.11 6.77
C TYR A 232 -9.49 32.44 7.47
N GLY A 233 -10.19 33.15 8.36
CA GLY A 233 -11.37 32.62 9.05
C GLY A 233 -12.50 32.25 8.09
N MET A 234 -12.76 33.07 7.06
CA MET A 234 -13.77 32.79 6.03
C MET A 234 -13.38 31.54 5.20
N THR A 235 -12.13 31.41 4.77
CA THR A 235 -11.67 30.24 4.02
C THR A 235 -11.71 28.98 4.89
N MET A 236 -11.35 29.08 6.17
CA MET A 236 -11.42 27.97 7.11
C MET A 236 -12.87 27.50 7.34
N LEU A 237 -13.80 28.42 7.44
CA LEU A 237 -15.22 28.08 7.54
C LEU A 237 -15.72 27.31 6.31
N VAL A 238 -15.34 27.76 5.09
CA VAL A 238 -15.66 27.02 3.85
C VAL A 238 -15.01 25.65 3.84
N LYS A 239 -13.73 25.52 4.25
CA LYS A 239 -13.05 24.22 4.37
C LYS A 239 -13.83 23.28 5.31
N LEU A 240 -14.22 23.74 6.50
CA LEU A 240 -15.00 22.96 7.47
C LEU A 240 -16.35 22.49 6.92
N MET A 241 -17.10 23.37 6.25
CA MET A 241 -18.36 22.99 5.61
C MET A 241 -18.13 21.98 4.48
N SER A 242 -17.09 22.17 3.69
CA SER A 242 -16.74 21.29 2.57
C SER A 242 -16.33 19.89 3.01
N ILE A 243 -15.72 19.71 4.20
CA ILE A 243 -15.40 18.39 4.78
C ILE A 243 -16.66 17.54 4.97
N HIS A 244 -17.74 18.12 5.45
CA HIS A 244 -19.01 17.39 5.64
C HIS A 244 -19.65 16.99 4.29
N VAL A 245 -19.60 17.87 3.30
CA VAL A 245 -20.07 17.58 1.93
C VAL A 245 -19.22 16.49 1.30
N PHE A 246 -17.90 16.55 1.47
CA PHE A 246 -16.95 15.55 0.98
C PHE A 246 -17.22 14.16 1.56
N ALA A 247 -17.37 14.06 2.90
CA ALA A 247 -17.70 12.80 3.57
C ALA A 247 -19.03 12.22 3.07
N PHE A 248 -20.04 13.09 2.86
CA PHE A 248 -21.34 12.66 2.35
C PHE A 248 -21.26 12.10 0.92
N VAL A 249 -20.48 12.73 0.03
CA VAL A 249 -20.27 12.28 -1.36
C VAL A 249 -19.47 10.98 -1.38
N GLN A 250 -18.41 10.87 -0.57
CA GLN A 250 -17.56 9.68 -0.55
C GLN A 250 -18.29 8.38 -0.16
N ILE A 251 -19.26 8.45 0.76
CA ILE A 251 -20.00 7.24 1.18
C ILE A 251 -20.71 6.56 0.01
N GLY A 252 -21.27 7.35 -0.89
CA GLY A 252 -21.98 6.82 -2.04
C GLY A 252 -21.05 6.38 -3.16
N GLU A 253 -19.96 7.12 -3.42
CA GLU A 253 -18.96 6.76 -4.43
C GLU A 253 -18.49 5.31 -4.26
N ARG A 254 -18.17 4.92 -3.04
CA ARG A 254 -17.66 3.56 -2.75
C ARG A 254 -18.68 2.48 -3.03
N ARG A 255 -19.96 2.73 -2.71
CA ARG A 255 -21.03 1.80 -3.04
C ARG A 255 -21.21 1.67 -4.55
N LEU A 256 -21.25 2.80 -5.25
CA LEU A 256 -21.38 2.80 -6.71
C LEU A 256 -20.16 2.16 -7.38
N SER A 257 -18.95 2.43 -6.90
CA SER A 257 -17.71 1.85 -7.42
C SER A 257 -17.75 0.32 -7.35
N ARG A 258 -18.08 -0.27 -6.18
CA ARG A 258 -18.21 -1.74 -6.06
C ARG A 258 -19.22 -2.34 -7.01
N LEU A 259 -20.36 -1.70 -7.19
CA LEU A 259 -21.37 -2.19 -8.14
C LEU A 259 -20.91 -2.08 -9.60
N MET A 260 -20.10 -1.06 -9.91
CA MET A 260 -19.51 -0.89 -11.24
C MET A 260 -18.46 -1.95 -11.55
N GLU A 261 -17.70 -2.41 -10.54
CA GLU A 261 -16.75 -3.52 -10.69
C GLU A 261 -17.44 -4.81 -11.15
N PHE A 262 -18.53 -5.23 -10.47
CA PHE A 262 -19.27 -6.42 -10.89
C PHE A 262 -19.84 -6.29 -12.31
N GLY A 263 -20.26 -5.09 -12.70
CA GLY A 263 -20.73 -4.85 -14.07
C GLY A 263 -19.60 -4.90 -15.10
N ALA A 264 -18.40 -4.46 -14.77
CA ALA A 264 -17.22 -4.56 -15.62
C ALA A 264 -16.75 -6.03 -15.73
N ASP A 265 -16.82 -6.79 -14.61
CA ASP A 265 -16.54 -8.24 -14.59
C ASP A 265 -17.49 -9.01 -15.53
N GLU A 266 -18.78 -8.67 -15.52
CA GLU A 266 -19.75 -9.27 -16.45
C GLU A 266 -19.39 -9.00 -17.92
N VAL A 267 -18.96 -7.77 -18.26
CA VAL A 267 -18.49 -7.44 -19.62
C VAL A 267 -17.26 -8.26 -19.97
N ALA A 268 -16.28 -8.39 -19.05
CA ALA A 268 -15.09 -9.22 -19.24
C ALA A 268 -15.45 -10.68 -19.51
N CYS A 269 -16.32 -11.28 -18.68
CA CYS A 269 -16.79 -12.65 -18.85
C CYS A 269 -17.54 -12.86 -20.18
N ARG A 270 -18.36 -11.90 -20.62
CA ARG A 270 -19.05 -11.94 -21.91
C ARG A 270 -18.09 -11.85 -23.11
N CYS A 271 -16.99 -11.12 -22.97
CA CYS A 271 -16.03 -10.93 -24.05
C CYS A 271 -14.98 -12.04 -24.12
N ALA A 272 -14.52 -12.56 -23.01
CA ALA A 272 -13.41 -13.50 -22.93
C ALA A 272 -13.74 -14.87 -22.34
N GLY A 273 -14.90 -15.03 -21.74
CA GLY A 273 -15.27 -16.22 -20.96
C GLY A 273 -14.97 -16.08 -19.48
N SER A 274 -15.78 -16.75 -18.64
CA SER A 274 -15.62 -16.71 -17.18
C SER A 274 -14.29 -17.31 -16.73
N ASP A 275 -13.86 -18.42 -17.32
CA ASP A 275 -12.61 -19.09 -16.93
C ASP A 275 -11.38 -18.23 -17.23
N ALA A 276 -11.34 -17.59 -18.40
CA ALA A 276 -10.25 -16.68 -18.77
C ALA A 276 -10.19 -15.45 -17.85
N PHE A 277 -11.35 -14.92 -17.46
CA PHE A 277 -11.41 -13.80 -16.52
C PHE A 277 -10.91 -14.23 -15.12
N VAL A 278 -11.37 -15.36 -14.60
CA VAL A 278 -10.95 -15.91 -13.29
C VAL A 278 -9.43 -16.15 -13.29
N SER A 279 -8.91 -16.81 -14.35
CA SER A 279 -7.49 -17.06 -14.52
C SER A 279 -6.67 -15.75 -14.57
N ALA A 280 -7.12 -14.78 -15.37
CA ALA A 280 -6.45 -13.48 -15.50
C ALA A 280 -6.36 -12.76 -14.15
N MET A 281 -7.46 -12.69 -13.39
CA MET A 281 -7.48 -12.00 -12.10
C MET A 281 -6.56 -12.65 -11.06
N CYS A 282 -6.51 -13.99 -11.03
CA CYS A 282 -5.57 -14.72 -10.16
C CYS A 282 -4.12 -14.47 -10.58
N LYS A 283 -3.81 -14.55 -11.86
CA LYS A 283 -2.45 -14.32 -12.39
C LYS A 283 -1.97 -12.90 -12.16
N ILE A 284 -2.81 -11.89 -12.39
CA ILE A 284 -2.45 -10.48 -12.15
C ILE A 284 -2.04 -10.28 -10.69
N LYS A 285 -2.80 -10.80 -9.74
CA LYS A 285 -2.46 -10.70 -8.32
C LYS A 285 -1.10 -11.32 -8.00
N LEU A 286 -0.80 -12.48 -8.60
CA LEU A 286 0.49 -13.15 -8.41
C LEU A 286 1.63 -12.38 -9.09
N LEU A 287 1.43 -11.91 -10.30
CA LEU A 287 2.43 -11.13 -11.04
C LEU A 287 2.74 -9.80 -10.35
N ASP A 288 1.71 -9.14 -9.82
CA ASP A 288 1.86 -7.91 -9.05
C ASP A 288 2.68 -8.16 -7.76
N ALA A 289 2.42 -9.25 -7.04
CA ALA A 289 3.23 -9.64 -5.89
C ALA A 289 4.69 -9.95 -6.30
N CYS A 290 4.90 -10.63 -7.44
CA CYS A 290 6.26 -10.85 -7.98
C CYS A 290 6.99 -9.54 -8.28
N ASP A 291 6.28 -8.54 -8.81
CA ASP A 291 6.83 -7.22 -9.11
C ASP A 291 7.13 -6.43 -7.82
N MET A 292 6.10 -6.23 -6.99
CA MET A 292 6.18 -5.33 -5.84
C MET A 292 7.07 -5.86 -4.72
N ASP A 293 6.94 -7.15 -4.38
CA ASP A 293 7.62 -7.72 -3.22
C ASP A 293 9.03 -8.22 -3.56
N TRP A 294 9.21 -8.79 -4.77
CA TRP A 294 10.44 -9.48 -5.15
C TRP A 294 11.30 -8.71 -6.14
N LEU A 295 10.77 -8.37 -7.32
CA LEU A 295 11.56 -7.72 -8.35
C LEU A 295 12.11 -6.38 -7.87
N ARG A 296 11.28 -5.54 -7.29
CA ARG A 296 11.72 -4.21 -6.78
C ARG A 296 12.76 -4.34 -5.67
N SER A 297 12.67 -5.39 -4.85
CA SER A 297 13.69 -5.69 -3.85
C SER A 297 15.03 -6.09 -4.49
N PHE A 298 15.00 -6.96 -5.53
CA PHE A 298 16.20 -7.35 -6.27
C PHE A 298 16.80 -6.18 -7.05
N LEU A 299 15.98 -5.37 -7.71
CA LEU A 299 16.45 -4.16 -8.41
C LEU A 299 17.13 -3.18 -7.44
N ARG A 300 16.60 -3.01 -6.23
CA ARG A 300 17.24 -2.18 -5.20
C ARG A 300 18.60 -2.72 -4.78
N LYS A 301 18.74 -4.05 -4.59
CA LYS A 301 20.04 -4.67 -4.31
C LYS A 301 21.04 -4.44 -5.44
N TYR A 302 20.60 -4.62 -6.69
CA TYR A 302 21.43 -4.37 -7.88
C TYR A 302 21.85 -2.90 -8.00
N LEU A 303 20.93 -1.96 -7.75
CA LEU A 303 21.25 -0.52 -7.74
C LEU A 303 22.29 -0.17 -6.66
N ASN A 304 22.24 -0.81 -5.49
CA ASN A 304 23.27 -0.62 -4.46
C ASN A 304 24.66 -1.11 -4.92
N GLU A 305 24.71 -2.10 -5.81
CA GLU A 305 25.93 -2.53 -6.50
C GLU A 305 26.26 -1.70 -7.74
N ASN A 306 25.51 -0.63 -8.00
CA ASN A 306 25.60 0.21 -9.20
C ASN A 306 25.34 -0.56 -10.49
N LYS A 307 24.38 -1.51 -10.49
CA LYS A 307 23.97 -2.34 -11.62
C LYS A 307 22.47 -2.22 -11.88
N LEU A 308 22.06 -2.46 -13.13
CA LEU A 308 20.65 -2.61 -13.55
C LEU A 308 20.54 -3.69 -14.64
N PRO A 309 19.45 -4.47 -14.72
CA PRO A 309 19.20 -5.37 -15.83
C PRO A 309 18.90 -4.60 -17.13
N ASP A 310 19.20 -5.21 -18.26
CA ASP A 310 18.97 -4.64 -19.60
C ASP A 310 17.48 -4.54 -19.97
N ASN A 311 16.60 -5.35 -19.35
CA ASN A 311 15.17 -5.35 -19.63
C ASN A 311 14.34 -5.68 -18.39
N TYR A 312 13.42 -4.79 -18.03
CA TYR A 312 12.54 -4.92 -16.87
C TYR A 312 11.66 -6.17 -16.94
N PHE A 313 11.06 -6.45 -18.09
CA PHE A 313 10.13 -7.57 -18.25
C PHE A 313 10.83 -8.92 -18.22
N LYS A 314 12.03 -9.00 -18.76
CA LYS A 314 12.89 -10.19 -18.65
C LYS A 314 13.35 -10.39 -17.19
N ALA A 315 13.62 -9.31 -16.47
CA ALA A 315 13.93 -9.39 -15.04
C ALA A 315 12.71 -9.84 -14.23
N HIS A 316 11.51 -9.34 -14.53
CA HIS A 316 10.27 -9.79 -13.91
C HIS A 316 9.99 -11.28 -14.20
N ASP A 317 10.13 -11.70 -15.46
CA ASP A 317 10.00 -13.11 -15.87
C ASP A 317 11.01 -14.03 -15.15
N ALA A 318 12.24 -13.52 -14.91
CA ALA A 318 13.25 -14.23 -14.14
C ALA A 318 12.77 -14.55 -12.71
N VAL A 319 12.16 -13.58 -12.05
CA VAL A 319 11.57 -13.74 -10.71
C VAL A 319 10.39 -14.72 -10.75
N VAL A 320 9.47 -14.54 -11.69
CA VAL A 320 8.30 -15.43 -11.87
C VAL A 320 8.74 -16.88 -12.10
N LYS A 321 9.76 -17.11 -12.94
CA LYS A 321 10.30 -18.44 -13.20
C LYS A 321 10.98 -19.05 -11.98
N ALA A 322 11.76 -18.28 -11.24
CA ALA A 322 12.41 -18.75 -10.03
C ALA A 322 11.37 -19.17 -8.98
N LEU A 323 10.36 -18.36 -8.72
CA LEU A 323 9.26 -18.68 -7.80
C LEU A 323 8.43 -19.89 -8.28
N SER A 324 8.28 -20.08 -9.58
CA SER A 324 7.58 -21.25 -10.14
C SER A 324 8.39 -22.53 -9.99
N LYS A 325 9.72 -22.51 -10.18
CA LYS A 325 10.61 -23.66 -9.97
C LYS A 325 10.60 -24.11 -8.51
N GLU A 326 10.60 -23.17 -7.59
CA GLU A 326 10.53 -23.44 -6.15
C GLU A 326 9.11 -23.85 -5.69
N GLY A 327 8.15 -23.94 -6.62
CA GLY A 327 6.77 -24.33 -6.36
C GLY A 327 5.91 -23.30 -5.63
N TRP A 328 6.42 -22.09 -5.41
CA TRP A 328 5.66 -20.96 -4.83
C TRP A 328 4.55 -20.44 -5.73
N LEU A 329 4.74 -20.62 -7.05
CA LEU A 329 3.77 -20.23 -8.08
C LEU A 329 3.50 -21.44 -8.99
N THR A 330 2.24 -21.76 -9.21
CA THR A 330 1.85 -22.70 -10.26
C THR A 330 1.13 -21.93 -11.34
N LEU A 331 1.83 -21.63 -12.43
CA LEU A 331 1.30 -20.97 -13.63
C LEU A 331 0.76 -22.01 -14.63
N SER A 332 -0.02 -22.98 -14.19
CA SER A 332 -0.70 -23.92 -15.10
C SER A 332 -1.96 -23.28 -15.70
N HIS A 333 -2.44 -23.78 -16.85
CA HIS A 333 -3.69 -23.34 -17.49
C HIS A 333 -4.91 -23.51 -16.56
N ASP A 334 -4.88 -24.48 -15.68
CA ASP A 334 -5.68 -24.52 -14.47
C ASP A 334 -4.93 -23.75 -13.40
N VAL A 335 -5.14 -22.45 -13.34
CA VAL A 335 -4.89 -21.69 -12.13
C VAL A 335 -6.05 -21.99 -11.15
N GLN A 336 -6.19 -23.21 -10.80
CA GLN A 336 -6.20 -23.56 -9.43
C GLN A 336 -4.82 -23.07 -8.93
N LEU A 337 -4.76 -21.92 -8.24
CA LEU A 337 -3.92 -21.85 -7.05
C LEU A 337 -4.05 -23.25 -6.53
N LYS A 338 -3.01 -24.12 -6.66
CA LYS A 338 -3.16 -25.45 -6.13
C LYS A 338 -3.62 -25.21 -4.73
N ASN A 339 -4.96 -25.31 -4.50
CA ASN A 339 -5.50 -25.47 -3.16
C ASN A 339 -4.89 -26.71 -2.49
N ASP A 340 -4.11 -27.50 -3.28
CA ASP A 340 -3.23 -28.56 -2.81
C ASP A 340 -1.97 -28.05 -2.13
N TYR A 341 -1.50 -26.81 -2.38
CA TYR A 341 -0.82 -26.01 -1.39
C TYR A 341 -1.92 -25.30 -0.57
N ASP A 342 -2.67 -26.09 0.09
CA ASP A 342 -3.37 -25.72 1.29
C ASP A 342 -2.29 -25.33 2.31
N PHE A 343 -1.79 -24.10 2.20
CA PHE A 343 -0.95 -23.46 3.22
C PHE A 343 -1.73 -23.32 4.52
N GLY A 344 -2.81 -24.11 4.69
CA GLY A 344 -3.74 -23.90 5.78
C GLY A 344 -4.11 -22.42 5.83
N VAL A 345 -4.55 -21.83 4.69
CA VAL A 345 -5.08 -20.48 4.68
C VAL A 345 -6.36 -20.53 5.48
N ALA A 346 -6.19 -20.42 6.81
CA ALA A 346 -7.31 -20.29 7.71
C ALA A 346 -8.05 -19.01 7.31
N GLU A 347 -9.36 -19.10 7.25
CA GLU A 347 -10.18 -17.92 7.04
C GLU A 347 -10.05 -16.98 8.24
N SER A 348 -9.93 -15.69 7.95
CA SER A 348 -9.93 -14.65 8.98
C SER A 348 -11.23 -14.75 9.79
N ARG A 349 -11.11 -14.65 11.10
CA ARG A 349 -12.25 -14.57 12.02
C ARG A 349 -12.81 -13.16 12.11
N VAL A 350 -12.06 -12.17 11.64
CA VAL A 350 -12.43 -10.76 11.65
C VAL A 350 -12.88 -10.35 10.26
N GLU A 351 -14.16 -10.17 10.08
CA GLU A 351 -14.71 -9.59 8.86
C GLU A 351 -15.04 -8.11 9.10
N ILE A 352 -14.14 -7.26 8.71
CA ILE A 352 -14.43 -5.82 8.60
C ILE A 352 -14.99 -5.62 7.21
N LYS A 353 -16.32 -5.40 7.13
CA LYS A 353 -16.86 -4.89 5.88
C LYS A 353 -16.23 -3.53 5.65
N ASP A 354 -15.17 -3.52 4.85
CA ASP A 354 -14.51 -2.29 4.47
C ASP A 354 -15.48 -1.45 3.63
N VAL A 355 -16.29 -0.66 4.35
CA VAL A 355 -17.20 0.33 3.76
C VAL A 355 -16.39 1.36 2.96
N TRP A 356 -15.06 1.40 3.20
CA TRP A 356 -14.14 2.34 2.61
C TRP A 356 -13.40 1.79 1.37
N SER A 357 -13.46 0.48 1.10
CA SER A 357 -12.91 -0.09 -0.13
C SER A 357 -13.72 0.35 -1.35
N THR A 358 -13.03 0.76 -2.40
CA THR A 358 -13.60 1.12 -3.70
C THR A 358 -13.82 -0.11 -4.58
N HIS A 359 -13.17 -1.24 -4.26
CA HIS A 359 -13.28 -2.50 -4.98
C HIS A 359 -13.89 -3.59 -4.09
N PRO A 360 -14.72 -4.51 -4.66
CA PRO A 360 -15.13 -5.73 -3.98
C PRO A 360 -13.93 -6.62 -3.70
N GLU A 361 -14.07 -7.52 -2.74
CA GLU A 361 -13.05 -8.54 -2.51
C GLU A 361 -12.88 -9.45 -3.73
N LEU A 362 -11.64 -9.86 -4.00
CA LEU A 362 -11.35 -10.71 -5.15
C LEU A 362 -12.17 -12.01 -5.11
N ALA A 363 -12.32 -12.62 -3.93
CA ALA A 363 -13.10 -13.84 -3.74
C ALA A 363 -14.56 -13.67 -4.21
N ASP A 364 -15.21 -12.56 -3.88
CA ASP A 364 -16.59 -12.25 -4.30
C ASP A 364 -16.67 -12.08 -5.82
N ARG A 365 -15.71 -11.38 -6.43
CA ARG A 365 -15.64 -11.18 -7.88
C ARG A 365 -15.49 -12.51 -8.62
N LEU A 366 -14.57 -13.38 -8.15
CA LEU A 366 -14.34 -14.70 -8.73
C LEU A 366 -15.57 -15.62 -8.56
N ALA A 367 -16.24 -15.59 -7.41
CA ALA A 367 -17.47 -16.34 -7.18
C ALA A 367 -18.59 -15.92 -8.15
N CYS A 368 -18.80 -14.61 -8.33
CA CYS A 368 -19.76 -14.07 -9.29
C CYS A 368 -19.41 -14.47 -10.74
N ALA A 369 -18.15 -14.41 -11.12
CA ALA A 369 -17.69 -14.80 -12.46
C ALA A 369 -17.92 -16.30 -12.74
N ARG A 370 -17.67 -17.17 -11.74
CA ARG A 370 -17.96 -18.61 -11.83
C ARG A 370 -19.46 -18.90 -11.90
N GLU A 371 -20.30 -18.15 -11.16
CA GLU A 371 -21.76 -18.27 -11.23
C GLU A 371 -22.30 -17.92 -12.62
N LEU A 372 -21.66 -16.97 -13.33
CA LEU A 372 -22.03 -16.61 -14.71
C LEU A 372 -21.79 -17.74 -15.69
N ALA A 373 -20.75 -18.54 -15.52
CA ALA A 373 -20.38 -19.71 -16.32
C ALA A 373 -20.46 -19.47 -17.84
N LEU A 374 -19.97 -18.32 -18.31
CA LEU A 374 -20.02 -17.93 -19.72
C LEU A 374 -18.82 -18.52 -20.47
N ALA A 375 -19.08 -19.28 -21.52
CA ALA A 375 -18.04 -19.76 -22.42
C ALA A 375 -17.74 -18.72 -23.53
N CYS A 376 -16.50 -18.67 -23.99
CA CYS A 376 -16.10 -17.90 -25.16
C CYS A 376 -15.90 -18.86 -26.34
N GLY A 377 -16.47 -18.52 -27.51
CA GLY A 377 -16.35 -19.35 -28.70
C GLY A 377 -14.99 -19.27 -29.41
N ASP A 378 -14.21 -18.22 -29.15
CA ASP A 378 -12.89 -17.99 -29.74
C ASP A 378 -11.83 -17.99 -28.62
N GLU A 379 -11.17 -19.12 -28.41
CA GLU A 379 -10.06 -19.23 -27.45
C GLU A 379 -8.75 -18.84 -28.11
N GLU A 380 -8.17 -17.72 -27.69
CA GLU A 380 -6.84 -17.21 -28.10
C GLU A 380 -5.82 -17.62 -27.02
N SER A 381 -5.27 -18.84 -27.12
CA SER A 381 -4.33 -19.41 -26.14
C SER A 381 -2.87 -18.98 -26.34
N ASP A 382 -2.57 -18.25 -27.40
CA ASP A 382 -1.21 -17.76 -27.66
C ASP A 382 -0.72 -16.87 -26.52
N PRO A 383 0.60 -16.89 -26.21
CA PRO A 383 1.18 -15.99 -25.21
C PRO A 383 0.89 -14.52 -25.54
N ALA A 384 0.54 -13.75 -24.53
CA ALA A 384 0.18 -12.33 -24.68
C ALA A 384 1.30 -11.48 -25.30
N TRP A 385 2.57 -11.83 -25.06
CA TRP A 385 3.73 -11.17 -25.66
C TRP A 385 3.73 -11.14 -27.18
N THR A 386 3.00 -12.04 -27.85
CA THR A 386 2.84 -12.02 -29.32
C THR A 386 2.13 -10.76 -29.84
N LEU A 387 1.45 -10.03 -28.95
CA LEU A 387 0.79 -8.76 -29.26
C LEU A 387 1.75 -7.58 -29.31
N ILE A 388 2.91 -7.66 -28.63
CA ILE A 388 3.83 -6.54 -28.39
C ILE A 388 5.15 -6.79 -29.13
N PRO A 389 5.61 -5.89 -30.00
CA PRO A 389 6.95 -5.96 -30.58
C PRO A 389 8.03 -5.84 -29.49
N GLU A 390 9.10 -6.65 -29.59
CA GLU A 390 10.19 -6.65 -28.61
C GLU A 390 10.86 -5.27 -28.46
N GLU A 391 11.04 -4.56 -29.58
CA GLU A 391 11.59 -3.20 -29.58
C GLU A 391 10.75 -2.20 -28.78
N LEU A 392 9.43 -2.38 -28.82
CA LEU A 392 8.51 -1.53 -28.06
C LEU A 392 8.56 -1.86 -26.56
N ALA A 393 8.61 -3.15 -26.20
CA ALA A 393 8.81 -3.57 -24.82
C ALA A 393 10.13 -3.03 -24.26
N GLN A 394 11.22 -3.09 -25.03
CA GLN A 394 12.51 -2.51 -24.64
C GLN A 394 12.40 -0.99 -24.39
N LYS A 395 11.73 -0.27 -25.28
CA LYS A 395 11.52 1.18 -25.12
C LYS A 395 10.77 1.54 -23.84
N VAL A 396 9.78 0.72 -23.44
CA VAL A 396 9.03 0.92 -22.17
C VAL A 396 9.95 0.65 -20.98
N SER A 397 10.72 -0.43 -21.02
CA SER A 397 11.73 -0.77 -20.01
C SER A 397 12.77 0.35 -19.83
N ASP A 398 13.34 0.82 -20.94
CA ASP A 398 14.35 1.89 -20.94
C ASP A 398 13.80 3.18 -20.34
N ARG A 399 12.54 3.51 -20.64
CA ARG A 399 11.89 4.70 -20.07
C ARG A 399 11.73 4.60 -18.57
N PHE A 400 11.31 3.46 -18.06
CA PHE A 400 11.21 3.18 -16.62
C PHE A 400 12.57 3.36 -15.94
N PHE A 401 13.61 2.69 -16.43
CA PHE A 401 14.95 2.79 -15.84
C PHE A 401 15.51 4.20 -15.93
N GLN A 402 15.25 4.96 -17.00
CA GLN A 402 15.63 6.38 -17.08
C GLN A 402 15.00 7.20 -15.97
N CYS A 403 13.73 6.97 -15.63
CA CYS A 403 13.06 7.63 -14.51
C CYS A 403 13.68 7.22 -13.17
N CYS A 404 14.00 5.92 -12.99
CA CYS A 404 14.61 5.43 -11.75
C CYS A 404 15.99 6.02 -11.46
N VAL A 405 16.78 6.33 -12.50
CA VAL A 405 18.17 6.81 -12.35
C VAL A 405 18.32 8.32 -12.63
N ALA A 406 17.22 9.04 -12.80
CA ALA A 406 17.24 10.46 -13.19
C ALA A 406 18.04 11.33 -12.21
N ASP A 407 17.93 11.05 -10.91
CA ASP A 407 18.56 11.81 -9.83
C ASP A 407 19.90 11.19 -9.34
N MET A 408 20.41 10.15 -10.03
CA MET A 408 21.66 9.50 -9.64
C MET A 408 22.89 10.20 -10.24
N ASP A 409 23.87 10.52 -9.41
CA ASP A 409 25.14 11.13 -9.83
C ASP A 409 25.95 10.22 -10.77
N LYS A 410 25.85 8.90 -10.58
CA LYS A 410 26.57 7.90 -11.35
C LYS A 410 25.59 6.95 -12.01
N LYS A 411 25.70 6.79 -13.34
CA LYS A 411 24.87 5.84 -14.07
C LYS A 411 25.29 4.40 -13.75
N PRO A 412 24.32 3.50 -13.47
CA PRO A 412 24.60 2.10 -13.20
C PRO A 412 25.08 1.35 -14.45
N GLU A 413 25.82 0.30 -14.24
CA GLU A 413 26.22 -0.66 -15.25
C GLU A 413 25.00 -1.48 -15.68
N ILE A 414 24.77 -1.59 -16.99
CA ILE A 414 23.69 -2.41 -17.52
C ILE A 414 24.18 -3.84 -17.66
N VAL A 415 23.55 -4.78 -16.97
CA VAL A 415 23.86 -6.21 -17.02
C VAL A 415 22.83 -6.94 -17.87
N SER A 416 23.23 -8.06 -18.47
CA SER A 416 22.31 -8.86 -19.28
C SER A 416 21.20 -9.49 -18.43
N SER A 417 20.03 -9.71 -19.02
CA SER A 417 18.93 -10.44 -18.39
C SER A 417 19.34 -11.85 -17.94
N THR A 418 20.29 -12.49 -18.65
CA THR A 418 20.83 -13.80 -18.28
C THR A 418 21.66 -13.72 -16.98
N GLU A 419 22.46 -12.66 -16.80
CA GLU A 419 23.23 -12.44 -15.57
C GLU A 419 22.28 -12.14 -14.41
N PHE A 420 21.24 -11.34 -14.64
CA PHE A 420 20.22 -11.09 -13.62
C PHE A 420 19.46 -12.36 -13.24
N GLN A 421 19.08 -13.23 -14.20
CA GLN A 421 18.47 -14.53 -13.93
C GLN A 421 19.39 -15.40 -13.06
N ALA A 422 20.67 -15.48 -13.39
CA ALA A 422 21.64 -16.25 -12.60
C ALA A 422 21.77 -15.71 -11.17
N PHE A 423 21.70 -14.40 -10.97
CA PHE A 423 21.67 -13.78 -9.65
C PHE A 423 20.41 -14.19 -8.88
N VAL A 424 19.24 -14.12 -9.51
CA VAL A 424 17.96 -14.49 -8.89
C VAL A 424 17.96 -15.99 -8.53
N ASP A 425 18.37 -16.86 -9.44
CA ASP A 425 18.47 -18.31 -9.22
C ASP A 425 19.44 -18.62 -8.07
N LYS A 426 20.61 -17.96 -8.03
CA LYS A 426 21.59 -18.10 -6.95
C LYS A 426 21.01 -17.64 -5.61
N TRP A 427 20.33 -16.50 -5.61
CA TRP A 427 19.73 -15.95 -4.39
C TRP A 427 18.69 -16.93 -3.81
N TYR A 428 17.81 -17.51 -4.64
CA TYR A 428 16.83 -18.49 -4.20
C TYR A 428 17.50 -19.79 -3.75
N ALA A 429 18.56 -20.26 -4.45
CA ALA A 429 19.32 -21.41 -4.01
C ALA A 429 19.97 -21.21 -2.64
N GLU A 430 20.40 -19.98 -2.32
CA GLU A 430 21.03 -19.64 -1.04
C GLU A 430 20.01 -19.30 0.07
N ASN A 431 18.86 -18.70 -0.24
CA ASN A 431 17.92 -18.13 0.72
C ASN A 431 16.52 -18.76 0.69
N GLY A 432 16.19 -19.58 -0.32
CA GLY A 432 14.89 -20.24 -0.45
C GLY A 432 14.75 -21.44 0.51
N PHE A 433 13.58 -21.58 1.11
CA PHE A 433 13.22 -22.77 1.88
C PHE A 433 12.78 -23.89 0.93
N PRO A 434 13.15 -25.18 1.21
CA PRO A 434 12.51 -26.29 0.54
C PRO A 434 11.00 -26.22 0.70
N LEU A 435 10.27 -26.36 -0.39
CA LEU A 435 8.84 -26.08 -0.45
C LEU A 435 8.01 -26.81 0.61
N GLU A 436 8.32 -28.08 0.80
CA GLU A 436 7.62 -28.95 1.73
C GLU A 436 7.81 -28.52 3.19
N PHE A 437 8.97 -27.93 3.51
CA PHE A 437 9.35 -27.47 4.85
C PHE A 437 9.14 -25.96 5.07
N SER A 438 8.87 -25.19 3.99
CA SER A 438 8.64 -23.77 4.07
C SER A 438 7.53 -23.40 5.06
N PRO A 439 6.34 -24.04 5.10
CA PRO A 439 5.30 -23.70 6.05
C PRO A 439 5.74 -23.77 7.51
N PHE A 440 6.64 -24.69 7.81
CA PHE A 440 7.09 -24.95 9.18
C PHE A 440 8.21 -24.01 9.63
N PHE A 441 9.12 -23.60 8.72
CA PHE A 441 10.33 -22.86 9.07
C PHE A 441 10.37 -21.41 8.54
N ALA A 442 9.59 -21.05 7.53
CA ALA A 442 9.55 -19.66 7.02
C ALA A 442 8.84 -18.67 7.98
N ARG A 443 8.58 -19.05 9.20
CA ARG A 443 7.95 -18.28 10.27
C ARG A 443 8.83 -18.20 11.52
N SER A 444 8.42 -17.44 12.52
CA SER A 444 9.01 -17.52 13.86
C SER A 444 8.53 -18.79 14.56
N LEU A 445 9.48 -19.66 14.99
CA LEU A 445 9.14 -20.83 15.79
C LEU A 445 8.54 -20.40 17.14
N GLU A 446 7.58 -21.15 17.69
CA GLU A 446 7.04 -20.88 18.99
C GLU A 446 8.02 -21.26 20.12
N LYS A 447 7.85 -20.67 21.32
CA LYS A 447 8.72 -20.99 22.46
C LYS A 447 8.40 -22.39 23.00
N PHE A 448 9.39 -23.26 23.13
CA PHE A 448 9.29 -24.58 23.78
C PHE A 448 10.57 -24.87 24.57
N ASP A 449 10.50 -25.89 25.44
CA ASP A 449 11.64 -26.35 26.25
C ASP A 449 12.60 -27.18 25.41
N LEU A 450 13.72 -26.58 25.03
CA LEU A 450 14.76 -27.22 24.20
C LEU A 450 15.38 -28.48 24.87
N GLN A 451 15.59 -28.40 26.17
CA GLN A 451 16.19 -29.55 26.89
C GLN A 451 15.28 -30.76 26.80
N LYS A 452 13.99 -30.57 27.08
CA LYS A 452 13.01 -31.66 26.94
C LYS A 452 12.87 -32.14 25.51
N ALA A 453 12.93 -31.23 24.51
CA ALA A 453 12.88 -31.62 23.11
C ALA A 453 14.10 -32.47 22.69
N PHE A 454 15.30 -32.18 23.22
CA PHE A 454 16.51 -32.93 22.94
C PHE A 454 16.56 -34.30 23.65
N GLU A 455 15.85 -34.44 24.78
CA GLU A 455 15.75 -35.69 25.56
C GLU A 455 14.61 -36.60 25.06
N ALA A 456 13.62 -36.04 24.42
CA ALA A 456 12.50 -36.80 23.87
C ALA A 456 12.91 -37.58 22.63
N ASP A 457 12.39 -38.81 22.44
CA ASP A 457 12.65 -39.70 21.29
C ASP A 457 11.38 -39.82 20.44
N VAL A 458 11.12 -38.82 19.60
CA VAL A 458 10.01 -38.82 18.65
C VAL A 458 10.42 -39.61 17.41
N LYS A 459 9.75 -40.74 17.15
CA LYS A 459 10.06 -41.64 16.02
C LYS A 459 9.24 -41.41 14.77
N GLU A 460 8.03 -40.86 14.93
CA GLU A 460 7.12 -40.57 13.80
C GLU A 460 7.45 -39.23 13.20
N ASN A 461 7.34 -39.13 11.86
CA ASN A 461 7.54 -37.88 11.16
C ASN A 461 6.47 -36.83 11.61
N PRO A 462 6.86 -35.72 12.26
CA PRO A 462 5.94 -34.73 12.79
C PRO A 462 5.40 -33.76 11.73
N PHE A 463 5.97 -33.71 10.54
CA PHE A 463 5.60 -32.78 9.47
C PHE A 463 4.30 -33.21 8.76
N THR A 464 3.20 -33.17 9.49
CA THR A 464 1.89 -33.65 9.06
C THR A 464 1.02 -32.52 8.48
N ALA A 465 -0.06 -32.89 7.77
CA ALA A 465 -1.08 -31.93 7.32
C ALA A 465 -1.73 -31.18 8.51
N GLU A 466 -1.90 -31.86 9.65
CA GLU A 466 -2.43 -31.23 10.87
C GLU A 466 -1.49 -30.15 11.43
N TYR A 467 -0.18 -30.42 11.48
CA TYR A 467 0.78 -29.41 11.91
C TYR A 467 0.76 -28.20 10.94
N ARG A 468 0.72 -28.45 9.63
CA ARG A 468 0.61 -27.39 8.61
C ARG A 468 -0.66 -26.55 8.82
N ARG A 469 -1.81 -27.18 9.07
CA ARG A 469 -3.09 -26.51 9.38
C ARG A 469 -2.98 -25.62 10.61
N LEU A 470 -2.44 -26.13 11.71
CA LEU A 470 -2.24 -25.36 12.94
C LEU A 470 -1.34 -24.14 12.75
N VAL A 471 -0.29 -24.26 11.93
CA VAL A 471 0.58 -23.12 11.57
C VAL A 471 -0.19 -22.07 10.78
N GLY A 472 -0.99 -22.47 9.81
CA GLY A 472 -1.83 -21.55 9.02
C GLY A 472 -2.83 -20.80 9.91
N GLU A 473 -3.52 -21.53 10.80
CA GLU A 473 -4.45 -20.94 11.76
C GLU A 473 -3.76 -19.97 12.73
N LEU A 474 -2.55 -20.30 13.19
CA LEU A 474 -1.76 -19.42 14.05
C LEU A 474 -1.37 -18.12 13.35
N ASN A 475 -0.91 -18.19 12.11
CA ASN A 475 -0.53 -17.02 11.33
C ASN A 475 -1.73 -16.11 11.08
N MET A 476 -2.88 -16.68 10.71
CA MET A 476 -4.12 -15.91 10.54
C MET A 476 -4.58 -15.29 11.86
N ALA A 477 -4.56 -16.05 12.95
CA ALA A 477 -4.95 -15.54 14.26
C ALA A 477 -4.03 -14.38 14.73
N LYS A 478 -2.74 -14.38 14.39
CA LYS A 478 -1.83 -13.25 14.65
C LYS A 478 -2.26 -12.01 13.86
N SER A 479 -2.57 -12.15 12.59
CA SER A 479 -3.07 -11.07 11.73
C SER A 479 -4.43 -10.53 12.23
N ASP A 480 -5.33 -11.42 12.63
CA ASP A 480 -6.62 -11.05 13.22
C ASP A 480 -6.45 -10.26 14.53
N MET A 481 -5.44 -10.62 15.36
CA MET A 481 -5.13 -9.92 16.59
C MET A 481 -4.69 -8.48 16.33
N GLU A 482 -3.76 -8.28 15.38
CA GLU A 482 -3.33 -6.95 14.95
C GLU A 482 -4.51 -6.11 14.46
N THR A 483 -5.37 -6.70 13.63
CA THR A 483 -6.58 -6.04 13.13
C THR A 483 -7.55 -5.66 14.25
N LEU A 484 -7.78 -6.55 15.22
CA LEU A 484 -8.65 -6.28 16.38
C LEU A 484 -8.09 -5.17 17.27
N GLU A 485 -6.77 -5.12 17.47
CA GLU A 485 -6.10 -4.08 18.24
C GLU A 485 -6.19 -2.72 17.53
N GLN A 486 -6.00 -2.68 16.21
CA GLN A 486 -6.16 -1.47 15.39
C GLN A 486 -7.61 -0.97 15.38
N VAL A 487 -8.60 -1.86 15.37
CA VAL A 487 -10.01 -1.49 15.54
C VAL A 487 -10.27 -0.96 16.95
N ALA A 488 -9.75 -1.60 17.98
CA ALA A 488 -9.94 -1.20 19.36
C ALA A 488 -9.27 0.15 19.68
N SER A 489 -8.08 0.41 19.14
CA SER A 489 -7.38 1.71 19.28
C SER A 489 -8.08 2.82 18.47
N GLY A 490 -8.74 2.47 17.36
CA GLY A 490 -9.41 3.37 16.44
C GLY A 490 -8.54 3.84 15.28
N GLU A 491 -7.42 3.19 15.04
CA GLU A 491 -6.63 3.34 13.82
C GLU A 491 -7.44 2.88 12.62
N ILE A 492 -8.19 1.78 12.78
CA ILE A 492 -9.20 1.36 11.82
C ILE A 492 -10.58 1.84 12.27
N GLU A 493 -11.20 2.72 11.50
CA GLU A 493 -12.56 3.19 11.74
C GLU A 493 -13.59 2.14 11.33
N ALA A 494 -13.90 1.18 12.18
CA ALA A 494 -14.97 0.23 12.00
C ALA A 494 -16.12 0.48 13.00
N LYS A 495 -17.26 0.98 12.52
CA LYS A 495 -18.46 1.16 13.38
C LYS A 495 -19.04 -0.17 13.84
N LYS A 496 -19.03 -1.17 12.98
CA LYS A 496 -19.41 -2.57 13.24
C LYS A 496 -18.54 -3.50 12.41
N PHE A 497 -18.16 -4.63 12.96
CA PHE A 497 -17.46 -5.70 12.28
C PHE A 497 -17.96 -7.06 12.79
N LEU A 498 -17.69 -8.12 12.06
CA LEU A 498 -18.02 -9.47 12.48
C LEU A 498 -16.76 -10.14 13.05
N TYR A 499 -16.93 -10.91 14.09
CA TYR A 499 -15.93 -11.81 14.63
C TYR A 499 -16.60 -13.18 14.82
N ASN A 500 -16.15 -14.20 14.13
CA ASN A 500 -16.82 -15.49 14.04
C ASN A 500 -18.33 -15.37 13.69
N GLY A 501 -18.66 -14.51 12.73
CA GLY A 501 -20.05 -14.26 12.31
C GLY A 501 -20.90 -13.43 13.29
N THR A 502 -20.37 -13.08 14.47
CA THR A 502 -21.05 -12.25 15.48
C THR A 502 -20.67 -10.79 15.33
N ALA A 503 -21.65 -9.89 15.37
CA ALA A 503 -21.41 -8.46 15.18
C ALA A 503 -20.89 -7.78 16.47
N TYR A 504 -19.78 -7.07 16.34
CA TYR A 504 -19.14 -6.29 17.38
C TYR A 504 -19.01 -4.83 16.97
N THR A 505 -18.69 -3.97 17.94
CA THR A 505 -18.33 -2.56 17.74
C THR A 505 -16.93 -2.33 18.30
N ARG A 506 -16.30 -1.19 17.97
CA ARG A 506 -14.99 -0.79 18.54
C ARG A 506 -14.90 -1.00 20.06
N LYS A 507 -15.93 -0.57 20.81
CA LYS A 507 -15.94 -0.64 22.28
C LYS A 507 -16.10 -2.05 22.84
N THR A 508 -16.63 -2.95 22.04
CA THR A 508 -16.92 -4.34 22.43
C THR A 508 -16.03 -5.34 21.68
N ALA A 509 -14.97 -4.86 21.03
CA ALA A 509 -14.03 -5.70 20.27
C ALA A 509 -13.54 -6.88 21.15
N PRO A 510 -13.61 -8.13 20.67
CA PRO A 510 -13.34 -9.32 21.47
C PRO A 510 -11.83 -9.61 21.57
N VAL A 511 -11.01 -8.59 21.84
CA VAL A 511 -9.54 -8.67 21.92
C VAL A 511 -9.07 -9.70 22.94
N ALA A 512 -9.68 -9.70 24.13
CA ALA A 512 -9.31 -10.66 25.20
C ALA A 512 -9.64 -12.10 24.81
N GLN A 513 -10.82 -12.33 24.22
CA GLN A 513 -11.25 -13.65 23.76
C GLN A 513 -10.34 -14.17 22.64
N HIS A 514 -9.97 -13.30 21.69
CA HIS A 514 -9.07 -13.68 20.60
C HIS A 514 -7.65 -13.95 21.10
N ARG A 515 -7.18 -13.23 22.11
CA ARG A 515 -5.87 -13.44 22.74
C ARG A 515 -5.78 -14.82 23.39
N GLU A 516 -6.82 -15.23 24.12
CA GLU A 516 -6.89 -16.59 24.71
C GLU A 516 -6.86 -17.67 23.61
N TYR A 517 -7.58 -17.47 22.52
CA TYR A 517 -7.54 -18.37 21.37
C TYR A 517 -6.15 -18.44 20.72
N LEU A 518 -5.50 -17.29 20.51
CA LEU A 518 -4.15 -17.20 19.96
C LEU A 518 -3.13 -17.90 20.86
N GLU A 519 -3.20 -17.72 22.18
CA GLU A 519 -2.33 -18.42 23.15
C GLU A 519 -2.53 -19.94 23.10
N GLY A 520 -3.76 -20.40 22.95
CA GLY A 520 -4.07 -21.82 22.77
C GLY A 520 -3.45 -22.42 21.51
N LEU A 521 -3.56 -21.70 20.37
CA LEU A 521 -2.94 -22.11 19.12
C LEU A 521 -1.41 -22.09 19.19
N ALA A 522 -0.83 -21.04 19.77
CA ALA A 522 0.61 -20.93 19.97
C ALA A 522 1.16 -22.09 20.80
N ALA A 523 0.44 -22.49 21.86
CA ALA A 523 0.81 -23.64 22.66
C ALA A 523 0.71 -24.98 21.90
N ALA A 524 -0.30 -25.13 21.03
CA ALA A 524 -0.42 -26.30 20.17
C ALA A 524 0.72 -26.38 19.14
N VAL A 525 1.02 -25.28 18.49
CA VAL A 525 2.12 -25.17 17.52
C VAL A 525 3.47 -25.37 18.22
N ALA A 526 3.66 -24.84 19.44
CA ALA A 526 4.88 -25.07 20.22
C ALA A 526 5.15 -26.56 20.51
N LYS A 527 4.09 -27.34 20.75
CA LYS A 527 4.23 -28.81 20.91
C LYS A 527 4.70 -29.47 19.61
N CYS A 528 4.16 -29.03 18.47
CA CYS A 528 4.58 -29.53 17.15
C CYS A 528 6.03 -29.08 16.83
N ASP A 529 6.41 -27.84 17.14
CA ASP A 529 7.79 -27.33 17.00
C ASP A 529 8.76 -28.15 17.85
N SER A 530 8.38 -28.48 19.09
CA SER A 530 9.16 -29.34 20.00
C SER A 530 9.32 -30.78 19.44
N ALA A 531 8.24 -31.36 18.91
CA ALA A 531 8.27 -32.68 18.30
C ALA A 531 9.16 -32.70 17.04
N ALA A 532 9.07 -31.65 16.19
CA ALA A 532 9.93 -31.50 15.02
C ALA A 532 11.41 -31.36 15.42
N CYS A 533 11.71 -30.59 16.46
CA CYS A 533 13.05 -30.45 17.01
C CYS A 533 13.58 -31.81 17.50
N SER A 534 12.79 -32.52 18.31
CA SER A 534 13.14 -33.85 18.80
C SER A 534 13.43 -34.81 17.64
N TYR A 535 12.53 -34.95 16.68
CA TYR A 535 12.68 -35.83 15.54
C TYR A 535 13.95 -35.54 14.74
N LEU A 536 14.15 -34.26 14.33
CA LEU A 536 15.30 -33.86 13.50
C LEU A 536 16.65 -34.01 14.24
N THR A 537 16.67 -33.90 15.57
CA THR A 537 17.89 -34.07 16.38
C THR A 537 18.23 -35.51 16.65
N HIS A 538 17.39 -36.48 16.24
CA HIS A 538 17.65 -37.92 16.40
C HIS A 538 17.88 -38.64 15.06
N ILE A 539 17.64 -38.01 13.92
CA ILE A 539 17.93 -38.56 12.59
C ILE A 539 19.33 -38.13 12.11
N GLY A 540 19.92 -38.90 11.20
CA GLY A 540 21.25 -38.64 10.65
C GLY A 540 22.41 -39.13 11.54
N ASN A 541 23.63 -38.75 11.17
CA ASN A 541 24.84 -39.06 11.91
C ASN A 541 25.06 -38.09 13.09
N ASP A 542 26.07 -38.35 13.94
CA ASP A 542 26.33 -37.54 15.13
C ASP A 542 26.70 -36.08 14.82
N ALA A 543 27.39 -35.84 13.69
CA ALA A 543 27.73 -34.49 13.26
C ALA A 543 26.46 -33.71 12.84
N ASP A 544 25.58 -34.38 12.09
CA ASP A 544 24.28 -33.82 11.67
C ASP A 544 23.42 -33.45 12.88
N ARG A 545 23.31 -34.36 13.85
CA ARG A 545 22.56 -34.17 15.10
C ARG A 545 23.08 -32.97 15.89
N SER A 546 24.42 -32.88 16.04
CA SER A 546 25.07 -31.77 16.72
C SER A 546 24.81 -30.46 16.02
N HIS A 547 24.88 -30.43 14.69
CA HIS A 547 24.60 -29.22 13.88
C HIS A 547 23.15 -28.74 14.05
N VAL A 548 22.17 -29.64 13.92
CA VAL A 548 20.76 -29.31 14.09
C VAL A 548 20.45 -28.79 15.51
N LYS A 549 21.02 -29.44 16.55
CA LYS A 549 20.91 -29.00 17.95
C LYS A 549 21.45 -27.58 18.13
N THR A 550 22.59 -27.29 17.52
CA THR A 550 23.19 -25.94 17.56
C THR A 550 22.26 -24.91 16.88
N MET A 551 21.71 -25.24 15.72
CA MET A 551 20.81 -24.29 15.01
C MET A 551 19.55 -24.00 15.82
N TYR A 552 18.88 -25.00 16.38
CA TYR A 552 17.73 -24.77 17.28
C TYR A 552 18.11 -23.97 18.52
N GLY A 553 19.26 -24.29 19.14
CA GLY A 553 19.82 -23.55 20.27
C GLY A 553 20.01 -22.08 19.97
N ASN A 554 20.59 -21.78 18.81
CA ASN A 554 20.83 -20.41 18.36
C ASN A 554 19.52 -19.63 18.12
N ILE A 555 18.52 -20.25 17.48
CA ILE A 555 17.21 -19.63 17.24
C ILE A 555 16.53 -19.28 18.57
N MET A 556 16.50 -20.23 19.52
CA MET A 556 15.82 -20.00 20.79
C MET A 556 16.57 -19.01 21.69
N SER A 557 17.90 -19.04 21.68
CA SER A 557 18.73 -18.07 22.39
C SER A 557 18.53 -16.67 21.84
N LEU A 558 18.53 -16.50 20.52
CA LEU A 558 18.28 -15.22 19.86
C LEU A 558 16.87 -14.69 20.21
N LYS A 559 15.86 -15.56 20.12
CA LYS A 559 14.47 -15.20 20.46
C LYS A 559 14.34 -14.75 21.92
N MET A 560 15.03 -15.42 22.83
CA MET A 560 15.06 -15.05 24.24
C MET A 560 15.72 -13.67 24.45
N LEU A 561 16.89 -13.47 23.85
CA LEU A 561 17.64 -12.20 23.97
C LEU A 561 16.84 -11.02 23.38
N CYS A 562 16.26 -11.20 22.20
CA CYS A 562 15.42 -10.16 21.57
C CYS A 562 14.17 -9.86 22.42
N SER A 563 13.51 -10.88 23.01
CA SER A 563 12.36 -10.68 23.90
C SER A 563 12.74 -9.90 25.17
N GLN A 564 13.85 -10.26 25.81
CA GLN A 564 14.36 -9.56 27.00
C GLN A 564 14.74 -8.11 26.68
N LEU A 565 15.35 -7.87 25.52
CA LEU A 565 15.68 -6.54 25.07
C LEU A 565 14.41 -5.71 24.84
N SER A 566 13.41 -6.25 24.13
CA SER A 566 12.13 -5.57 23.90
C SER A 566 11.43 -5.22 25.22
N GLU A 567 11.40 -6.13 26.21
CA GLU A 567 10.80 -5.86 27.52
C GLU A 567 11.51 -4.71 28.28
N ARG A 568 12.83 -4.56 28.11
CA ARG A 568 13.59 -3.46 28.69
C ARG A 568 13.35 -2.13 27.97
N LEU A 569 13.17 -2.16 26.63
CA LEU A 569 13.00 -0.95 25.82
C LEU A 569 11.57 -0.39 25.87
N LEU A 570 10.57 -1.25 25.96
CA LEU A 570 9.15 -0.89 25.86
C LEU A 570 8.71 0.28 26.77
N PRO A 571 9.09 0.36 28.08
CA PRO A 571 8.68 1.47 28.94
C PRO A 571 9.27 2.83 28.51
N HIS A 572 10.42 2.82 27.84
CA HIS A 572 11.02 4.04 27.31
C HIS A 572 10.32 4.46 26.02
N GLU A 573 10.04 3.52 25.14
CA GLU A 573 9.35 3.74 23.87
C GLU A 573 7.97 4.33 24.06
N GLU A 574 7.14 3.73 24.92
CA GLU A 574 5.81 4.25 25.25
C GLU A 574 5.82 5.68 25.79
N PHE A 575 6.86 6.06 26.54
CA PHE A 575 7.00 7.41 27.04
C PHE A 575 7.43 8.38 25.92
N ILE A 576 8.42 7.97 25.12
CA ILE A 576 8.94 8.77 23.99
C ILE A 576 7.81 9.04 22.99
N ASP A 577 7.07 8.04 22.58
CA ASP A 577 5.97 8.16 21.62
C ASP A 577 4.86 9.11 22.12
N ARG A 578 4.49 9.00 23.40
CA ARG A 578 3.54 9.93 24.01
C ARG A 578 4.02 11.38 24.00
N CYS A 579 5.31 11.60 24.19
CA CYS A 579 5.90 12.94 24.15
C CYS A 579 5.98 13.48 22.72
N LEU A 580 6.38 12.65 21.74
CA LEU A 580 6.50 13.05 20.34
C LEU A 580 5.12 13.35 19.72
N THR A 581 4.08 12.64 20.09
CA THR A 581 2.71 12.91 19.64
C THR A 581 2.18 14.26 20.13
N ASN A 582 2.69 14.78 21.27
CA ASN A 582 2.27 16.04 21.88
C ASN A 582 3.38 17.11 21.89
N CYS A 583 4.30 17.09 20.94
CA CYS A 583 5.55 17.89 20.94
C CYS A 583 5.33 19.42 20.98
N GLU A 584 4.20 19.94 20.52
CA GLU A 584 3.91 21.39 20.52
C GLU A 584 3.70 22.00 21.92
N ASN A 585 3.47 21.19 22.97
CA ASN A 585 3.12 21.62 24.33
C ASN A 585 3.95 20.97 25.45
N LEU A 586 5.19 20.53 25.16
CA LEU A 586 6.06 19.95 26.17
C LEU A 586 6.60 21.04 27.12
N SER A 587 6.37 20.85 28.43
CA SER A 587 7.04 21.66 29.46
C SER A 587 8.53 21.34 29.52
N ALA A 588 9.35 22.28 30.01
CA ALA A 588 10.78 22.06 30.15
C ALA A 588 11.13 20.79 30.93
N ASP A 589 10.39 20.51 32.03
CA ASP A 589 10.60 19.30 32.83
C ASP A 589 10.32 18.02 32.05
N LYS A 590 9.24 17.99 31.26
CA LYS A 590 8.91 16.84 30.38
C LYS A 590 9.93 16.68 29.24
N TYR A 591 10.48 17.77 28.72
CA TYR A 591 11.53 17.70 27.75
C TYR A 591 12.83 17.10 28.32
N HIS A 592 13.22 17.50 29.53
CA HIS A 592 14.35 16.88 30.23
C HIS A 592 14.12 15.39 30.51
N GLU A 593 12.89 15.02 30.92
CA GLU A 593 12.54 13.59 31.10
C GLU A 593 12.60 12.83 29.78
N LEU A 594 12.14 13.41 28.66
CA LEU A 594 12.24 12.83 27.32
C LEU A 594 13.70 12.55 26.94
N CYS A 595 14.57 13.52 27.10
CA CYS A 595 16.00 13.37 26.85
C CYS A 595 16.62 12.24 27.70
N ALA A 596 16.31 12.21 29.00
CA ALA A 596 16.78 11.15 29.89
C ALA A 596 16.28 9.76 29.47
N ARG A 597 15.04 9.66 29.02
CA ARG A 597 14.45 8.38 28.53
C ARG A 597 15.10 7.92 27.23
N ILE A 598 15.41 8.81 26.29
CA ILE A 598 16.14 8.49 25.05
C ILE A 598 17.54 7.95 25.37
N VAL A 599 18.27 8.60 26.28
CA VAL A 599 19.61 8.13 26.71
C VAL A 599 19.54 6.77 27.40
N MET A 600 18.53 6.55 28.25
CA MET A 600 18.34 5.24 28.90
C MET A 600 17.99 4.15 27.88
N HIS A 601 17.10 4.43 26.94
CA HIS A 601 16.76 3.54 25.85
C HIS A 601 17.99 3.15 25.02
N GLU A 602 18.82 4.13 24.65
CA GLU A 602 20.07 3.88 23.92
C GLU A 602 21.01 2.97 24.72
N LYS A 603 21.17 3.23 26.02
CA LYS A 603 22.04 2.44 26.90
C LYS A 603 21.59 0.97 26.95
N GLU A 604 20.29 0.73 27.15
CA GLU A 604 19.73 -0.62 27.18
C GLU A 604 19.88 -1.32 25.83
N PHE A 605 19.68 -0.59 24.74
CA PHE A 605 19.84 -1.13 23.39
C PHE A 605 21.29 -1.58 23.13
N ARG A 606 22.29 -0.77 23.48
CA ARG A 606 23.70 -1.12 23.35
C ARG A 606 24.09 -2.34 24.17
N GLN A 607 23.55 -2.44 25.41
CA GLN A 607 23.75 -3.64 26.23
C GLN A 607 23.14 -4.87 25.54
N GLY A 608 21.97 -4.77 24.93
CA GLY A 608 21.37 -5.84 24.17
C GLY A 608 22.23 -6.30 22.98
N ILE A 609 22.80 -5.36 22.22
CA ILE A 609 23.74 -5.70 21.15
C ILE A 609 24.96 -6.47 21.69
N ALA A 610 25.54 -6.01 22.79
CA ALA A 610 26.70 -6.66 23.42
C ALA A 610 26.35 -8.06 23.97
N GLU A 611 25.13 -8.27 24.50
CA GLU A 611 24.63 -9.56 24.93
C GLU A 611 24.50 -10.53 23.75
N VAL A 612 23.92 -10.09 22.64
CA VAL A 612 23.80 -10.91 21.41
C VAL A 612 25.19 -11.24 20.86
N GLN A 613 26.10 -10.25 20.76
CA GLN A 613 27.47 -10.47 20.30
C GLN A 613 28.21 -11.52 21.13
N ARG A 614 28.03 -11.50 22.44
CA ARG A 614 28.70 -12.45 23.35
C ARG A 614 28.17 -13.86 23.23
N MET A 615 26.84 -14.02 23.11
CA MET A 615 26.18 -15.33 23.09
C MET A 615 26.08 -15.94 21.70
N LEU A 616 25.93 -15.10 20.68
CA LEU A 616 25.72 -15.48 19.28
C LEU A 616 26.58 -14.57 18.38
N PRO A 617 27.90 -14.73 18.38
CA PRO A 617 28.78 -13.84 17.63
C PRO A 617 28.46 -13.79 16.14
N ASP A 618 28.02 -14.89 15.56
CA ASP A 618 27.66 -14.97 14.14
C ASP A 618 26.32 -14.28 13.79
N ALA A 619 25.56 -13.78 14.80
CA ALA A 619 24.35 -13.02 14.58
C ALA A 619 24.63 -11.60 14.06
N ILE A 620 25.81 -11.05 14.34
CA ILE A 620 26.30 -9.78 13.78
C ILE A 620 27.32 -10.15 12.71
N PRO A 621 27.08 -9.83 11.42
CA PRO A 621 27.94 -10.24 10.32
C PRO A 621 29.31 -9.55 10.39
N ASP A 622 30.36 -10.26 9.92
CA ASP A 622 31.71 -9.68 9.81
C ASP A 622 31.89 -8.89 8.50
N ASP A 623 31.02 -7.91 8.31
CA ASP A 623 31.06 -6.97 7.20
C ASP A 623 31.11 -5.53 7.70
N GLU A 624 31.03 -4.55 6.79
CA GLU A 624 31.03 -3.12 7.15
C GLU A 624 29.86 -2.75 8.04
N SER A 625 28.67 -3.32 7.81
CA SER A 625 27.44 -3.06 8.59
C SER A 625 27.57 -3.60 10.02
N GLY A 626 28.04 -4.85 10.17
CA GLY A 626 28.28 -5.46 11.48
C GLY A 626 29.36 -4.71 12.26
N ARG A 627 30.45 -4.31 11.62
CA ARG A 627 31.52 -3.49 12.25
C ARG A 627 31.00 -2.15 12.74
N ARG A 628 30.18 -1.46 11.95
CA ARG A 628 29.52 -0.20 12.37
C ARG A 628 28.59 -0.41 13.58
N MET A 629 27.86 -1.54 13.59
CA MET A 629 26.97 -1.89 14.71
C MET A 629 27.76 -2.12 16.01
N LEU A 630 28.88 -2.83 15.95
CA LEU A 630 29.75 -3.08 17.10
C LEU A 630 30.48 -1.82 17.57
N GLU A 631 30.90 -0.96 16.65
CA GLU A 631 31.47 0.34 16.96
C GLU A 631 30.43 1.21 17.70
N TYR A 632 29.20 1.27 17.19
CA TYR A 632 28.10 1.95 17.87
C TYR A 632 27.87 1.39 19.27
N ALA A 633 27.82 0.08 19.44
CA ALA A 633 27.62 -0.55 20.75
C ALA A 633 28.74 -0.24 21.75
N SER A 634 29.96 0.00 21.27
CA SER A 634 31.14 0.27 22.11
C SER A 634 31.33 1.74 22.49
N LYS A 635 30.74 2.69 21.75
CA LYS A 635 30.87 4.14 22.01
C LYS A 635 29.99 4.55 23.18
N ALA A 636 30.56 5.28 24.15
CA ALA A 636 29.80 6.00 25.17
C ALA A 636 29.40 7.36 24.59
N HIS A 637 28.10 7.64 24.46
CA HIS A 637 27.64 8.99 24.14
C HIS A 637 27.35 9.76 25.45
N ASN A 638 27.96 10.93 25.58
CA ASN A 638 27.52 11.97 26.50
C ASN A 638 26.52 12.83 25.73
N CYS A 639 25.22 12.58 25.89
CA CYS A 639 24.20 13.38 25.25
C CYS A 639 24.00 14.67 26.05
N GLU A 640 24.36 15.81 25.47
CA GLU A 640 23.85 17.10 25.90
C GLU A 640 22.41 17.26 25.42
N SER A 641 21.56 17.87 26.24
CA SER A 641 20.10 17.92 26.10
C SER A 641 19.56 18.46 24.77
N ASP A 642 20.38 19.17 24.01
CA ASP A 642 19.94 19.85 22.77
C ASP A 642 19.92 18.93 21.53
N PHE A 643 20.49 17.72 21.61
CA PHE A 643 20.60 16.76 20.50
C PHE A 643 19.76 15.49 20.65
N ALA A 644 18.84 15.43 21.62
CA ALA A 644 18.10 14.19 21.94
C ALA A 644 17.23 13.67 20.78
N LEU A 645 16.64 14.54 19.95
CA LEU A 645 15.83 14.13 18.81
C LEU A 645 16.68 13.58 17.67
N GLU A 646 17.83 14.16 17.41
CA GLU A 646 18.80 13.65 16.41
C GLU A 646 19.33 12.29 16.85
N LEU A 647 19.69 12.16 18.13
CA LEU A 647 20.10 10.89 18.72
C LEU A 647 19.01 9.82 18.58
N PHE A 648 17.73 10.18 18.78
CA PHE A 648 16.63 9.23 18.63
C PHE A 648 16.45 8.76 17.19
N GLN A 649 16.61 9.64 16.21
CA GLN A 649 16.57 9.25 14.79
C GLN A 649 17.72 8.31 14.41
N GLU A 650 18.94 8.61 14.86
CA GLU A 650 20.10 7.73 14.67
C GLU A 650 19.89 6.37 15.34
N LEU A 651 19.39 6.36 16.56
CA LEU A 651 19.05 5.16 17.33
C LEU A 651 18.04 4.28 16.59
N GLN A 652 16.99 4.85 15.99
CA GLN A 652 16.01 4.10 15.18
C GLN A 652 16.68 3.44 13.96
N GLY A 653 17.61 4.12 13.32
CA GLY A 653 18.41 3.55 12.23
C GLY A 653 19.20 2.30 12.66
N TYR A 654 19.88 2.38 13.80
CA TYR A 654 20.62 1.22 14.36
C TYR A 654 19.71 0.10 14.83
N ARG A 655 18.54 0.41 15.40
CA ARG A 655 17.53 -0.60 15.77
C ARG A 655 17.04 -1.39 14.58
N ASN A 656 16.69 -0.70 13.50
CA ASN A 656 16.23 -1.35 12.26
C ASN A 656 17.35 -2.24 11.69
N ALA A 657 18.58 -1.75 11.65
CA ALA A 657 19.72 -2.52 11.17
C ALA A 657 19.99 -3.76 12.05
N PHE A 658 19.94 -3.63 13.37
CA PHE A 658 20.12 -4.74 14.31
C PHE A 658 18.99 -5.77 14.19
N GLY A 659 17.74 -5.32 14.07
CA GLY A 659 16.59 -6.20 13.82
C GLY A 659 16.75 -7.00 12.53
N SER A 660 17.23 -6.36 11.46
CA SER A 660 17.55 -7.05 10.19
C SER A 660 18.64 -8.11 10.37
N MET A 661 19.76 -7.79 11.04
CA MET A 661 20.86 -8.74 11.29
C MET A 661 20.38 -9.95 12.10
N CYS A 662 19.59 -9.74 13.16
CA CYS A 662 19.00 -10.82 13.95
C CYS A 662 18.01 -11.66 13.13
N GLY A 663 17.19 -11.01 12.30
CA GLY A 663 16.28 -11.66 11.37
C GLY A 663 17.00 -12.56 10.37
N ASP A 664 18.05 -12.04 9.74
CA ASP A 664 18.88 -12.77 8.76
C ASP A 664 19.61 -13.96 9.40
N TYR A 665 20.10 -13.79 10.63
CA TYR A 665 20.71 -14.91 11.35
C TYR A 665 19.70 -15.98 11.68
N SER A 666 18.54 -15.63 12.22
CA SER A 666 17.45 -16.57 12.48
C SER A 666 17.01 -17.29 11.21
N LEU A 667 16.91 -16.57 10.10
CA LEU A 667 16.57 -17.12 8.78
C LEU A 667 17.59 -18.17 8.35
N ARG A 668 18.89 -17.87 8.43
CA ARG A 668 19.97 -18.81 8.07
C ARG A 668 19.91 -20.08 8.92
N CYS A 669 19.70 -19.97 10.23
CA CYS A 669 19.56 -21.13 11.10
C CYS A 669 18.35 -22.00 10.73
N LYS A 670 17.18 -21.39 10.51
CA LYS A 670 15.96 -22.09 10.09
C LYS A 670 16.10 -22.75 8.72
N LEU A 671 16.76 -22.07 7.79
CA LEU A 671 17.03 -22.59 6.46
C LEU A 671 17.97 -23.83 6.51
N ALA A 672 19.00 -23.80 7.37
CA ALA A 672 19.87 -24.94 7.57
C ALA A 672 19.09 -26.16 8.10
N ILE A 673 18.16 -25.94 9.06
CA ILE A 673 17.29 -26.99 9.59
C ILE A 673 16.37 -27.54 8.50
N ALA A 674 15.71 -26.65 7.73
CA ALA A 674 14.78 -27.06 6.68
C ALA A 674 15.46 -27.87 5.56
N ARG A 675 16.65 -27.46 5.14
CA ARG A 675 17.45 -28.18 4.14
C ARG A 675 17.94 -29.53 4.66
N PHE A 676 18.28 -29.57 5.92
CA PHE A 676 18.61 -30.86 6.56
C PHE A 676 17.41 -31.80 6.58
N ALA A 677 16.22 -31.27 6.94
CA ALA A 677 14.98 -32.05 6.93
C ALA A 677 14.65 -32.57 5.52
N ASP A 678 14.75 -31.74 4.50
CA ASP A 678 14.52 -32.10 3.10
C ASP A 678 15.48 -33.17 2.63
N ALA A 679 16.79 -33.05 2.95
CA ALA A 679 17.80 -33.98 2.54
C ALA A 679 17.68 -35.37 3.22
N ARG A 680 17.02 -35.48 4.37
CA ARG A 680 16.90 -36.70 5.15
C ARG A 680 15.53 -37.35 5.11
N ILE A 681 14.48 -36.58 4.90
CA ILE A 681 13.09 -37.08 4.90
C ILE A 681 12.62 -37.38 3.47
N ASN A 682 13.00 -36.58 2.47
CA ASN A 682 12.54 -36.74 1.09
C ASN A 682 13.48 -37.60 0.21
N LYS A 683 14.64 -38.07 0.72
CA LYS A 683 15.57 -38.96 -0.02
C LYS A 683 15.44 -40.45 0.33
N ASP A 684 14.63 -40.77 1.34
CA ASP A 684 14.22 -42.14 1.67
C ASP A 684 12.81 -42.41 1.10
#